data_f0e89806c793fc64265245637aa73bed
#
_entry.id   f0e89806c793fc64265245637aa73bed
#
_cell.length_a   1.000
_cell.length_b   1.000
_cell.length_c   1.000
_cell.angle_alpha   90.00
_cell.angle_beta   90.00
_cell.angle_gamma   90.00
#
_symmetry.space_group_name_H-M   'P 1'
#
loop_
_entity.id
_entity.type
_entity.pdbx_description
1 polymer ?
#
loop_
_entity_poly.entity_id
_entity_poly.type
_entity_poly.pdbx_seq_one_letter_code
_entity_poly.pdbx_strand_id
1 'polypeptide(L)'
;KRYTVEDTIPYLRLLKSGICQLDEKHFSKSIAFQDINYQLALDEDRDLIFNQFANFLNSFDPSISIEFSYINQLGRNEEMKSAIQIPDKKDGFDDIRLEFREMLKSQIVKGNNGLKKSKYVTFTVEADNLEQATSKLERLEIDILSSLKSMGVRAESLNGEERLKILHDVLNPNKTFEFSYKDLKKKESTKTYIVPDEFNFTPSRYFKFGKFIGAASHFQILASELSDRMLAEFLDIDDNINISFHIKAIDQSEAIKMVKRKNTDIDKMKIEENKKAVRSGYDMDILPSDLITYGEDVKSLLKDLQTRDERMFVVSIVFMNFAKTVQKLDNTISQISSIANKHNCKLKRLDHTQEQGLISVLPLGINKIEIDRGLTSSSTAVFMPFTTEELFINSSNSLYYGLNALSHNLIMADRKKLKNPNGLILGTPGSGKSFSAKREMANAILVTDDDVIICDPEGEYGNLVRQFNGEVIKVSSKSKDYLNPLDINMNYGDGDAPLKDKANFIMSMLELVVGGSGLTAEEKSVIDRCLPKIYEKYFDNPTPDNMPILQDLYDMLKGQEEKVGKKLATEMEIYVSGSLNVFNHRSNVDLNKKLLCFDIKELGSQLKKIGMLVIQDQVWNKVSQNRGSKATRYYIDEFHLLLKDEQTASYSVEIWKRFRKWGGIPTGITQNVKDLLMSKEIENIFDNTDFVLMLNQASGDREILARKLKISLPQLRYVTNSNEGEGLLFFGNTIVPFLDKFPKDTILYQKMTTKPEEVR
;
A
#
# COMPACT_ATOMS: atom_id res chain seq x y z
N LYS A 1 -38.57 29.11 25.49
CA LYS A 1 -37.43 29.22 24.60
C LYS A 1 -37.78 28.49 23.28
N ARG A 2 -37.72 29.14 22.12
CA ARG A 2 -37.90 28.42 20.85
C ARG A 2 -36.72 27.48 20.69
N TYR A 3 -36.98 26.21 20.51
CA TYR A 3 -35.95 25.18 20.20
C TYR A 3 -35.45 25.41 18.77
N THR A 4 -34.14 25.60 18.62
CA THR A 4 -33.48 25.84 17.34
C THR A 4 -32.77 24.60 16.84
N VAL A 5 -32.39 24.58 15.57
CA VAL A 5 -31.63 23.46 14.98
C VAL A 5 -30.30 23.23 15.71
N GLU A 6 -29.69 24.30 16.21
CA GLU A 6 -28.43 24.24 16.95
C GLU A 6 -28.59 23.55 18.32
N ASP A 7 -29.80 23.64 18.95
CA ASP A 7 -30.06 23.00 20.23
C ASP A 7 -30.04 21.48 20.15
N THR A 8 -30.19 20.90 18.97
CA THR A 8 -30.06 19.44 18.73
C THR A 8 -28.63 18.95 18.96
N ILE A 9 -27.63 19.79 18.68
CA ILE A 9 -26.23 19.39 18.80
C ILE A 9 -25.72 19.69 20.20
N PRO A 10 -25.40 18.66 21.02
CA PRO A 10 -25.31 18.79 22.46
C PRO A 10 -23.92 19.14 23.01
N TYR A 11 -23.09 19.90 22.28
CA TYR A 11 -21.85 20.41 22.86
C TYR A 11 -21.98 21.89 23.21
N LEU A 12 -21.21 22.34 24.19
CA LEU A 12 -21.19 23.75 24.62
C LEU A 12 -20.29 24.58 23.65
N ARG A 13 -19.11 24.12 23.40
CA ARG A 13 -18.15 24.76 22.49
C ARG A 13 -17.14 23.78 21.93
N LEU A 14 -16.69 24.03 20.71
CA LEU A 14 -15.60 23.31 20.07
C LEU A 14 -14.47 24.30 19.79
N LEU A 15 -13.29 24.05 20.40
CA LEU A 15 -12.16 24.98 20.36
C LEU A 15 -11.28 24.72 19.16
N LYS A 16 -10.51 25.74 18.76
CA LYS A 16 -9.55 25.64 17.68
C LYS A 16 -8.53 24.51 17.86
N SER A 17 -8.16 24.20 19.09
CA SER A 17 -7.26 23.09 19.45
C SER A 17 -7.83 21.69 19.16
N GLY A 18 -9.12 21.58 18.86
CA GLY A 18 -9.82 20.30 18.68
C GLY A 18 -10.53 19.79 19.92
N ILE A 19 -10.36 20.44 21.06
CA ILE A 19 -11.07 20.09 22.29
C ILE A 19 -12.53 20.51 22.18
N CYS A 20 -13.43 19.56 22.40
CA CYS A 20 -14.87 19.79 22.45
C CYS A 20 -15.34 19.71 23.88
N GLN A 21 -15.89 20.81 24.41
CA GLN A 21 -16.57 20.82 25.71
C GLN A 21 -18.01 20.35 25.51
N LEU A 22 -18.32 19.19 26.01
CA LEU A 22 -19.65 18.57 25.88
C LEU A 22 -20.65 19.12 26.87
N ASP A 23 -20.24 19.22 28.12
CA ASP A 23 -21.00 19.80 29.23
C ASP A 23 -20.03 20.46 30.23
N GLU A 24 -20.47 20.74 31.43
CA GLU A 24 -19.66 21.40 32.46
C GLU A 24 -18.44 20.59 32.89
N LYS A 25 -18.47 19.26 32.76
CA LYS A 25 -17.44 18.34 33.26
C LYS A 25 -16.80 17.44 32.20
N HIS A 26 -17.40 17.30 31.03
CA HIS A 26 -16.93 16.36 30.00
C HIS A 26 -16.33 17.08 28.81
N PHE A 27 -15.16 16.62 28.42
CA PHE A 27 -14.37 17.17 27.30
C PHE A 27 -13.88 16.03 26.42
N SER A 28 -13.93 16.22 25.11
CA SER A 28 -13.47 15.22 24.14
C SER A 28 -12.47 15.76 23.14
N LYS A 29 -11.70 14.86 22.60
CA LYS A 29 -10.79 15.10 21.47
C LYS A 29 -10.86 13.93 20.50
N SER A 30 -10.49 14.14 19.24
CA SER A 30 -10.59 13.12 18.20
C SER A 30 -9.30 12.96 17.43
N ILE A 31 -9.06 11.72 16.99
CA ILE A 31 -7.94 11.32 16.15
C ILE A 31 -8.50 10.63 14.91
N ALA A 32 -8.02 11.00 13.73
CA ALA A 32 -8.26 10.27 12.50
C ALA A 32 -7.19 9.19 12.32
N PHE A 33 -7.56 8.01 11.91
CA PHE A 33 -6.61 6.93 11.65
C PHE A 33 -6.91 6.23 10.33
N GLN A 34 -5.86 5.65 9.74
CA GLN A 34 -5.93 4.94 8.47
C GLN A 34 -6.05 3.43 8.68
N ASP A 35 -6.44 2.74 7.61
CA ASP A 35 -6.50 1.29 7.58
C ASP A 35 -5.10 0.68 7.45
N ILE A 36 -4.97 -0.57 7.87
CA ILE A 36 -3.80 -1.41 7.64
C ILE A 36 -4.25 -2.76 7.08
N ASN A 37 -3.33 -3.50 6.48
CA ASN A 37 -3.61 -4.84 6.01
C ASN A 37 -3.80 -5.79 7.21
N TYR A 38 -5.01 -6.24 7.40
CA TYR A 38 -5.37 -7.24 8.41
C TYR A 38 -5.92 -8.52 7.74
N GLN A 39 -6.86 -8.37 6.81
CA GLN A 39 -7.56 -9.51 6.21
C GLN A 39 -6.67 -10.38 5.31
N LEU A 40 -5.68 -9.79 4.67
CA LEU A 40 -4.71 -10.48 3.81
C LEU A 40 -3.36 -10.71 4.50
N ALA A 41 -3.23 -10.41 5.77
CA ALA A 41 -2.00 -10.62 6.54
C ALA A 41 -1.75 -12.10 6.81
N LEU A 42 -0.50 -12.44 7.11
CA LEU A 42 -0.14 -13.76 7.65
C LEU A 42 -0.89 -14.01 8.96
N ASP A 43 -1.20 -15.26 9.26
CA ASP A 43 -1.94 -15.62 10.48
C ASP A 43 -1.23 -15.12 11.75
N GLU A 44 0.09 -15.23 11.80
CA GLU A 44 0.91 -14.72 12.90
C GLU A 44 0.81 -13.19 13.05
N ASP A 45 0.80 -12.47 11.93
CA ASP A 45 0.66 -11.01 11.91
C ASP A 45 -0.76 -10.59 12.30
N ARG A 46 -1.77 -11.34 11.87
CA ARG A 46 -3.17 -11.13 12.28
C ARG A 46 -3.35 -11.30 13.77
N ASP A 47 -2.81 -12.38 14.32
CA ASP A 47 -2.86 -12.64 15.76
C ASP A 47 -2.13 -11.54 16.55
N LEU A 48 -1.00 -11.08 16.04
CA LEU A 48 -0.25 -9.96 16.65
C LEU A 48 -1.08 -8.67 16.65
N ILE A 49 -1.66 -8.30 15.53
CA ILE A 49 -2.50 -7.09 15.41
C ILE A 49 -3.73 -7.21 16.33
N PHE A 50 -4.37 -8.38 16.35
CA PHE A 50 -5.52 -8.65 17.22
C PHE A 50 -5.16 -8.47 18.70
N ASN A 51 -4.08 -9.07 19.14
CA ASN A 51 -3.60 -8.96 20.53
C ASN A 51 -3.18 -7.53 20.88
N GLN A 52 -2.52 -6.83 19.98
CA GLN A 52 -2.16 -5.43 20.17
C GLN A 52 -3.39 -4.53 20.29
N PHE A 53 -4.43 -4.79 19.48
CA PHE A 53 -5.69 -4.05 19.56
C PHE A 53 -6.43 -4.33 20.85
N ALA A 54 -6.48 -5.59 21.30
CA ALA A 54 -7.05 -5.96 22.60
C ALA A 54 -6.29 -5.28 23.77
N ASN A 55 -4.97 -5.27 23.72
CA ASN A 55 -4.14 -4.58 24.72
C ASN A 55 -4.33 -3.06 24.68
N PHE A 56 -4.51 -2.50 23.49
CA PHE A 56 -4.86 -1.08 23.35
C PHE A 56 -6.17 -0.74 24.05
N LEU A 57 -7.22 -1.56 23.87
CA LEU A 57 -8.48 -1.40 24.59
C LEU A 57 -8.28 -1.53 26.11
N ASN A 58 -7.48 -2.47 26.57
CA ASN A 58 -7.17 -2.69 27.99
C ASN A 58 -6.40 -1.53 28.64
N SER A 59 -5.77 -0.68 27.88
CA SER A 59 -5.01 0.47 28.39
C SER A 59 -5.89 1.60 28.92
N PHE A 60 -7.17 1.60 28.60
CA PHE A 60 -8.08 2.67 28.99
C PHE A 60 -8.59 2.47 30.42
N ASP A 61 -8.52 3.54 31.18
CA ASP A 61 -9.07 3.67 32.51
C ASP A 61 -10.63 3.71 32.48
N PRO A 62 -11.35 3.16 33.46
CA PRO A 62 -12.82 3.25 33.52
C PRO A 62 -13.39 4.66 33.49
N SER A 63 -12.61 5.69 33.83
CA SER A 63 -13.03 7.09 33.75
C SER A 63 -13.07 7.65 32.34
N ILE A 64 -12.49 6.96 31.38
CA ILE A 64 -12.37 7.37 29.99
C ILE A 64 -13.43 6.67 29.13
N SER A 65 -14.16 7.45 28.33
CA SER A 65 -15.10 6.91 27.33
C SER A 65 -14.48 7.03 25.94
N ILE A 66 -14.56 5.95 25.15
CA ILE A 66 -14.03 5.87 23.81
C ILE A 66 -15.15 5.67 22.81
N GLU A 67 -15.10 6.39 21.71
CA GLU A 67 -15.98 6.21 20.55
C GLU A 67 -15.16 5.96 19.31
N PHE A 68 -15.32 4.79 18.67
CA PHE A 68 -14.83 4.53 17.33
C PHE A 68 -15.93 4.89 16.33
N SER A 69 -15.62 5.76 15.38
CA SER A 69 -16.56 6.20 14.35
C SER A 69 -16.08 5.81 12.97
N TYR A 70 -16.92 5.08 12.25
CA TYR A 70 -16.70 4.68 10.85
C TYR A 70 -17.74 5.38 9.99
N ILE A 71 -17.27 6.26 9.10
CA ILE A 71 -18.13 7.12 8.27
C ILE A 71 -17.86 6.84 6.82
N ASN A 72 -18.83 6.23 6.13
CA ASN A 72 -18.80 5.96 4.71
C ASN A 72 -19.86 6.81 4.01
N GLN A 73 -19.47 7.69 3.10
CA GLN A 73 -20.36 8.60 2.39
C GLN A 73 -20.14 8.56 0.89
N LEU A 74 -21.23 8.53 0.12
CA LEU A 74 -21.23 8.63 -1.35
C LEU A 74 -20.88 10.04 -1.81
N GLY A 75 -20.18 10.14 -2.95
CA GLY A 75 -20.03 11.37 -3.73
C GLY A 75 -18.98 12.38 -3.25
N ARG A 76 -18.10 12.01 -2.31
CA ARG A 76 -17.10 12.94 -1.76
C ARG A 76 -15.66 12.64 -2.18
N ASN A 77 -15.44 12.50 -3.49
CA ASN A 77 -14.12 12.20 -4.05
C ASN A 77 -13.40 13.42 -4.64
N GLU A 78 -13.90 14.64 -4.43
CA GLU A 78 -13.32 15.86 -5.02
C GLU A 78 -11.89 16.13 -4.54
N GLU A 79 -11.57 15.82 -3.28
CA GLU A 79 -10.21 15.96 -2.74
C GLU A 79 -9.23 15.03 -3.45
N MET A 80 -9.62 13.78 -3.72
CA MET A 80 -8.78 12.84 -4.47
C MET A 80 -8.64 13.25 -5.94
N LYS A 81 -9.72 13.74 -6.55
CA LYS A 81 -9.66 14.25 -7.93
C LYS A 81 -8.72 15.45 -8.06
N SER A 82 -8.72 16.35 -7.09
CA SER A 82 -7.81 17.51 -7.06
C SER A 82 -6.34 17.11 -6.82
N ALA A 83 -6.09 15.96 -6.23
CA ALA A 83 -4.74 15.42 -6.04
C ALA A 83 -4.09 14.91 -7.33
N ILE A 84 -4.88 14.63 -8.37
CA ILE A 84 -4.36 14.21 -9.67
C ILE A 84 -3.93 15.45 -10.47
N GLN A 85 -2.63 15.71 -10.44
CA GLN A 85 -2.01 16.82 -11.16
C GLN A 85 -1.01 16.27 -12.18
N ILE A 86 -1.41 16.28 -13.44
CA ILE A 86 -0.54 15.94 -14.57
C ILE A 86 -0.48 17.16 -15.47
N PRO A 87 0.52 18.05 -15.28
CA PRO A 87 0.60 19.30 -16.03
C PRO A 87 0.99 19.07 -17.49
N ASP A 88 0.49 19.94 -18.36
CA ASP A 88 0.89 19.96 -19.76
C ASP A 88 2.37 20.36 -19.90
N LYS A 89 3.06 19.77 -20.86
CA LYS A 89 4.50 19.96 -21.09
C LYS A 89 4.84 20.54 -22.46
N LYS A 90 3.84 20.74 -23.33
CA LYS A 90 4.00 21.25 -24.71
C LYS A 90 4.99 20.45 -25.56
N ASP A 91 5.00 19.15 -25.38
CA ASP A 91 5.89 18.19 -26.05
C ASP A 91 5.21 17.35 -27.17
N GLY A 92 3.95 17.69 -27.48
CA GLY A 92 3.14 16.97 -28.47
C GLY A 92 2.27 15.84 -27.89
N PHE A 93 2.31 15.61 -26.57
CA PHE A 93 1.57 14.54 -25.89
C PHE A 93 0.53 15.05 -24.88
N ASP A 94 0.19 16.33 -24.90
CA ASP A 94 -0.76 16.92 -23.96
C ASP A 94 -2.19 16.44 -24.14
N ASP A 95 -2.57 16.04 -25.35
CA ASP A 95 -3.84 15.35 -25.62
C ASP A 95 -3.91 13.98 -24.92
N ILE A 96 -2.82 13.24 -24.88
CA ILE A 96 -2.73 11.96 -24.15
C ILE A 96 -2.76 12.21 -22.64
N ARG A 97 -2.11 13.27 -22.13
CA ARG A 97 -2.18 13.66 -20.72
C ARG A 97 -3.60 14.04 -20.30
N LEU A 98 -4.33 14.76 -21.16
CA LEU A 98 -5.73 15.07 -20.89
C LEU A 98 -6.58 13.79 -20.79
N GLU A 99 -6.47 12.89 -21.76
CA GLU A 99 -7.17 11.60 -21.75
C GLU A 99 -6.84 10.79 -20.49
N PHE A 100 -5.56 10.76 -20.11
CA PHE A 100 -5.07 10.05 -18.91
C PHE A 100 -5.62 10.67 -17.62
N ARG A 101 -5.63 11.99 -17.48
CA ARG A 101 -6.24 12.67 -16.34
C ARG A 101 -7.73 12.34 -16.21
N GLU A 102 -8.47 12.40 -17.29
CA GLU A 102 -9.91 12.10 -17.30
C GLU A 102 -10.18 10.63 -16.94
N MET A 103 -9.36 9.71 -17.44
CA MET A 103 -9.43 8.31 -17.09
C MET A 103 -9.22 8.08 -15.59
N LEU A 104 -8.18 8.67 -14.99
CA LEU A 104 -7.90 8.57 -13.56
C LEU A 104 -9.03 9.15 -12.72
N LYS A 105 -9.56 10.32 -13.07
CA LYS A 105 -10.71 10.93 -12.39
C LYS A 105 -11.97 10.07 -12.47
N SER A 106 -12.21 9.45 -13.60
CA SER A 106 -13.31 8.50 -13.80
C SER A 106 -13.17 7.27 -12.90
N GLN A 107 -11.97 6.76 -12.72
CA GLN A 107 -11.70 5.64 -11.83
C GLN A 107 -11.87 6.00 -10.34
N ILE A 108 -11.53 7.21 -9.94
CA ILE A 108 -11.76 7.70 -8.56
C ILE A 108 -13.25 7.64 -8.21
N VAL A 109 -14.12 8.02 -9.11
CA VAL A 109 -15.59 7.97 -8.88
C VAL A 109 -16.06 6.54 -8.64
N LYS A 110 -15.43 5.55 -9.26
CA LYS A 110 -15.75 4.13 -9.12
C LYS A 110 -15.07 3.47 -7.92
N GLY A 111 -14.04 4.08 -7.37
CA GLY A 111 -13.30 3.55 -6.22
C GLY A 111 -14.17 3.46 -4.97
N ASN A 112 -14.06 2.39 -4.20
CA ASN A 112 -14.96 2.05 -3.08
C ASN A 112 -16.45 2.18 -3.45
N ASN A 113 -16.81 1.88 -4.68
CA ASN A 113 -18.15 2.09 -5.20
C ASN A 113 -18.64 3.56 -5.07
N GLY A 114 -17.74 4.51 -5.15
CA GLY A 114 -18.00 5.93 -4.97
C GLY A 114 -18.03 6.42 -3.52
N LEU A 115 -17.65 5.58 -2.56
CA LEU A 115 -17.63 5.93 -1.14
C LEU A 115 -16.31 6.58 -0.71
N LYS A 116 -16.40 7.61 0.11
CA LYS A 116 -15.32 8.07 0.96
C LYS A 116 -15.43 7.36 2.31
N LYS A 117 -14.43 6.57 2.67
CA LYS A 117 -14.35 5.84 3.94
C LYS A 117 -13.43 6.57 4.91
N SER A 118 -13.93 6.83 6.13
CA SER A 118 -13.18 7.55 7.16
C SER A 118 -13.30 6.84 8.50
N LYS A 119 -12.24 6.88 9.30
CA LYS A 119 -12.16 6.23 10.62
C LYS A 119 -11.63 7.21 11.64
N TYR A 120 -12.35 7.31 12.77
CA TYR A 120 -12.02 8.20 13.87
C TYR A 120 -12.10 7.50 15.20
N VAL A 121 -11.27 7.92 16.14
CA VAL A 121 -11.41 7.61 17.56
C VAL A 121 -11.55 8.90 18.34
N THR A 122 -12.64 8.99 19.12
CA THR A 122 -12.95 10.13 19.99
C THR A 122 -12.88 9.66 21.43
N PHE A 123 -12.14 10.36 22.25
CA PHE A 123 -11.95 10.04 23.66
C PHE A 123 -12.42 11.19 24.53
N THR A 124 -13.14 10.83 25.59
CA THR A 124 -13.82 11.77 26.50
C THR A 124 -13.28 11.59 27.91
N VAL A 125 -12.94 12.69 28.55
CA VAL A 125 -12.48 12.74 29.94
C VAL A 125 -13.39 13.61 30.77
N GLU A 126 -13.43 13.34 32.08
CA GLU A 126 -14.07 14.20 33.07
C GLU A 126 -13.01 15.12 33.71
N ALA A 127 -13.33 16.42 33.82
CA ALA A 127 -12.44 17.42 34.41
C ALA A 127 -13.29 18.58 34.98
N ASP A 128 -12.76 19.24 36.00
CA ASP A 128 -13.44 20.37 36.65
C ASP A 128 -13.35 21.68 35.87
N ASN A 129 -12.34 21.80 34.99
CA ASN A 129 -12.11 22.96 34.16
C ASN A 129 -11.34 22.60 32.87
N LEU A 130 -11.26 23.58 31.96
CA LEU A 130 -10.61 23.39 30.66
C LEU A 130 -9.11 23.10 30.76
N GLU A 131 -8.40 23.71 31.70
CA GLU A 131 -6.95 23.52 31.87
C GLU A 131 -6.64 22.07 32.26
N GLN A 132 -7.38 21.54 33.23
CA GLN A 132 -7.28 20.15 33.66
C GLN A 132 -7.67 19.19 32.53
N ALA A 133 -8.74 19.50 31.81
CA ALA A 133 -9.17 18.72 30.64
C ALA A 133 -8.10 18.68 29.56
N THR A 134 -7.47 19.83 29.24
CA THR A 134 -6.41 19.94 28.24
C THR A 134 -5.24 19.02 28.60
N SER A 135 -4.77 19.08 29.84
CA SER A 135 -3.66 18.22 30.30
C SER A 135 -3.98 16.73 30.19
N LYS A 136 -5.19 16.32 30.61
CA LYS A 136 -5.63 14.92 30.52
C LYS A 136 -5.76 14.45 29.06
N LEU A 137 -6.35 15.28 28.19
CA LEU A 137 -6.59 14.94 26.79
C LEU A 137 -5.30 14.89 25.98
N GLU A 138 -4.37 15.82 26.21
CA GLU A 138 -3.06 15.82 25.53
C GLU A 138 -2.24 14.57 25.89
N ARG A 139 -2.23 14.20 27.15
CA ARG A 139 -1.54 12.97 27.58
C ARG A 139 -2.15 11.72 26.96
N LEU A 140 -3.47 11.62 27.00
CA LEU A 140 -4.21 10.50 26.43
C LEU A 140 -4.04 10.42 24.92
N GLU A 141 -4.01 11.57 24.24
CA GLU A 141 -3.73 11.66 22.79
C GLU A 141 -2.37 11.09 22.42
N ILE A 142 -1.33 11.44 23.17
CA ILE A 142 0.02 10.91 22.95
C ILE A 142 0.03 9.39 23.11
N ASP A 143 -0.63 8.87 24.16
CA ASP A 143 -0.70 7.43 24.41
C ASP A 143 -1.45 6.68 23.30
N ILE A 144 -2.56 7.23 22.81
CA ILE A 144 -3.34 6.65 21.71
C ILE A 144 -2.55 6.66 20.41
N LEU A 145 -1.92 7.79 20.06
CA LEU A 145 -1.10 7.90 18.86
C LEU A 145 0.09 6.94 18.89
N SER A 146 0.73 6.79 20.04
CA SER A 146 1.82 5.84 20.23
C SER A 146 1.37 4.39 20.05
N SER A 147 0.23 4.03 20.62
CA SER A 147 -0.35 2.68 20.51
C SER A 147 -0.73 2.35 19.07
N LEU A 148 -1.36 3.28 18.35
CA LEU A 148 -1.68 3.13 16.93
C LEU A 148 -0.43 3.00 16.08
N LYS A 149 0.59 3.80 16.35
CA LYS A 149 1.88 3.71 15.66
C LYS A 149 2.57 2.35 15.86
N SER A 150 2.49 1.78 17.06
CA SER A 150 3.05 0.46 17.36
C SER A 150 2.36 -0.67 16.59
N MET A 151 1.09 -0.50 16.22
CA MET A 151 0.35 -1.41 15.34
C MET A 151 0.61 -1.15 13.84
N GLY A 152 1.42 -0.16 13.50
CA GLY A 152 1.65 0.25 12.11
C GLY A 152 0.57 1.16 11.52
N VAL A 153 -0.33 1.67 12.35
CA VAL A 153 -1.45 2.53 11.94
C VAL A 153 -1.01 3.99 11.89
N ARG A 154 -1.20 4.64 10.75
CA ARG A 154 -1.04 6.09 10.63
C ARG A 154 -2.24 6.80 11.24
N ALA A 155 -1.98 7.74 12.12
CA ALA A 155 -3.01 8.49 12.81
C ALA A 155 -2.58 9.94 13.01
N GLU A 156 -3.57 10.84 12.99
CA GLU A 156 -3.37 12.28 13.15
C GLU A 156 -4.41 12.85 14.12
N SER A 157 -3.96 13.72 15.00
CA SER A 157 -4.87 14.48 15.86
C SER A 157 -5.65 15.50 15.03
N LEU A 158 -6.94 15.63 15.31
CA LEU A 158 -7.82 16.58 14.63
C LEU A 158 -7.89 17.90 15.39
N ASN A 159 -7.73 19.00 14.67
CA ASN A 159 -7.99 20.34 15.18
C ASN A 159 -9.50 20.69 15.13
N GLY A 160 -9.86 21.86 15.59
CA GLY A 160 -11.27 22.28 15.65
C GLY A 160 -11.92 22.43 14.27
N GLU A 161 -11.22 22.95 13.29
CA GLU A 161 -11.74 23.11 11.91
C GLU A 161 -11.98 21.73 11.27
N GLU A 162 -11.06 20.80 11.47
CA GLU A 162 -11.19 19.44 10.97
C GLU A 162 -12.35 18.68 11.62
N ARG A 163 -12.52 18.79 12.93
CA ARG A 163 -13.68 18.20 13.63
C ARG A 163 -15.00 18.81 13.17
N LEU A 164 -15.06 20.13 13.00
CA LEU A 164 -16.26 20.81 12.48
C LEU A 164 -16.58 20.37 11.05
N LYS A 165 -15.56 20.19 10.21
CA LYS A 165 -15.75 19.67 8.85
C LYS A 165 -16.38 18.29 8.84
N ILE A 166 -15.93 17.39 9.72
CA ILE A 166 -16.48 16.03 9.84
C ILE A 166 -17.95 16.09 10.25
N LEU A 167 -18.28 16.88 11.27
CA LEU A 167 -19.66 17.07 11.73
C LEU A 167 -20.54 17.68 10.64
N HIS A 168 -20.05 18.73 9.97
CA HIS A 168 -20.74 19.35 8.84
C HIS A 168 -21.02 18.34 7.74
N ASP A 169 -20.06 17.52 7.37
CA ASP A 169 -20.16 16.56 6.28
C ASP A 169 -21.17 15.44 6.56
N VAL A 170 -21.32 15.05 7.82
CA VAL A 170 -22.36 14.10 8.23
C VAL A 170 -23.76 14.75 8.20
N LEU A 171 -23.86 15.99 8.67
CA LEU A 171 -25.15 16.70 8.83
C LEU A 171 -25.60 17.41 7.54
N ASN A 172 -24.70 17.71 6.63
CA ASN A 172 -24.94 18.38 5.36
C ASN A 172 -24.30 17.61 4.19
N PRO A 173 -24.79 16.41 3.85
CA PRO A 173 -24.24 15.65 2.74
C PRO A 173 -24.29 16.47 1.43
N ASN A 174 -23.20 16.41 0.67
CA ASN A 174 -23.04 17.10 -0.61
C ASN A 174 -23.00 18.64 -0.57
N LYS A 175 -22.85 19.26 0.62
CA LYS A 175 -22.58 20.69 0.74
C LYS A 175 -21.11 20.90 1.07
N THR A 176 -20.53 21.98 0.53
CA THR A 176 -19.16 22.39 0.82
C THR A 176 -19.09 23.04 2.20
N PHE A 177 -18.06 22.70 2.97
CA PHE A 177 -17.78 23.32 4.25
C PHE A 177 -16.82 24.49 4.09
N GLU A 178 -17.24 25.67 4.51
CA GLU A 178 -16.44 26.90 4.50
C GLU A 178 -16.48 27.52 5.89
N PHE A 179 -15.41 27.38 6.64
CA PHE A 179 -15.27 27.94 7.97
C PHE A 179 -13.80 28.14 8.34
N SER A 180 -13.53 29.25 9.01
CA SER A 180 -12.27 29.47 9.73
C SER A 180 -12.57 30.14 11.08
N TYR A 181 -11.81 29.78 12.11
CA TYR A 181 -11.96 30.44 13.43
C TYR A 181 -11.71 31.95 13.38
N LYS A 182 -11.08 32.47 12.34
CA LYS A 182 -10.90 33.92 12.12
C LYS A 182 -12.23 34.63 11.78
N ASP A 183 -13.16 33.88 11.21
CA ASP A 183 -14.46 34.40 10.76
C ASP A 183 -15.54 34.34 11.86
N LEU A 184 -15.26 33.62 12.96
CA LEU A 184 -16.19 33.43 14.07
C LEU A 184 -16.40 34.77 14.81
N LYS A 185 -17.64 35.25 14.80
CA LYS A 185 -18.02 36.49 15.48
C LYS A 185 -18.10 36.30 17.00
N LYS A 186 -17.89 37.37 17.73
CA LYS A 186 -18.01 37.37 19.18
C LYS A 186 -19.45 36.98 19.61
N LYS A 187 -19.58 35.90 20.39
CA LYS A 187 -20.84 35.26 20.81
C LYS A 187 -21.52 34.35 19.80
N GLU A 188 -20.93 34.10 18.64
CA GLU A 188 -21.44 33.13 17.67
C GLU A 188 -21.00 31.71 18.06
N SER A 189 -21.88 30.73 17.86
CA SER A 189 -21.56 29.33 18.09
C SER A 189 -21.00 28.68 16.81
N THR A 190 -20.01 27.80 16.95
CA THR A 190 -19.54 26.97 15.84
C THR A 190 -20.62 26.05 15.29
N LYS A 191 -21.68 25.79 16.05
CA LYS A 191 -22.84 24.97 15.63
C LYS A 191 -23.54 25.54 14.40
N THR A 192 -23.59 26.88 14.27
CA THR A 192 -24.20 27.59 13.14
C THR A 192 -23.66 27.09 11.80
N TYR A 193 -22.37 26.70 11.75
CA TYR A 193 -21.68 26.29 10.53
C TYR A 193 -21.83 24.81 10.17
N ILE A 194 -22.34 24.00 11.09
CA ILE A 194 -22.42 22.53 10.91
C ILE A 194 -23.85 22.00 10.83
N VAL A 195 -24.84 22.73 11.36
CA VAL A 195 -26.23 22.25 11.39
C VAL A 195 -26.85 22.30 9.99
N PRO A 196 -27.77 21.38 9.66
CA PRO A 196 -28.59 21.47 8.45
C PRO A 196 -29.65 22.56 8.58
N ASP A 197 -30.34 22.85 7.47
CA ASP A 197 -31.41 23.87 7.44
C ASP A 197 -32.58 23.49 8.34
N GLU A 198 -32.81 22.20 8.55
CA GLU A 198 -33.99 21.67 9.26
C GLU A 198 -33.67 20.30 9.88
N PHE A 199 -34.22 20.06 11.08
CA PHE A 199 -34.41 18.74 11.67
C PHE A 199 -35.87 18.47 11.92
N ASN A 200 -36.32 17.24 11.66
CA ASN A 200 -37.66 16.78 12.00
C ASN A 200 -37.61 15.35 12.60
N PHE A 201 -37.83 15.22 13.88
CA PHE A 201 -37.84 13.96 14.61
C PHE A 201 -39.29 13.50 14.99
N THR A 202 -40.31 14.05 14.35
CA THR A 202 -41.72 13.65 14.59
C THR A 202 -41.97 12.19 14.21
N PRO A 203 -41.43 11.64 13.08
CA PRO A 203 -41.58 10.22 12.80
C PRO A 203 -40.89 9.35 13.86
N SER A 204 -41.49 8.23 14.22
CA SER A 204 -40.96 7.35 15.28
C SER A 204 -39.72 6.56 14.87
N ARG A 205 -39.56 6.24 13.57
CA ARG A 205 -38.56 5.31 13.08
C ARG A 205 -37.54 5.89 12.07
N TYR A 206 -37.67 7.15 11.77
CA TYR A 206 -36.74 7.90 10.95
C TYR A 206 -36.78 9.39 11.29
N PHE A 207 -35.87 10.16 10.77
CA PHE A 207 -35.85 11.62 10.92
C PHE A 207 -35.49 12.29 9.60
N LYS A 208 -35.87 13.54 9.47
CA LYS A 208 -35.48 14.37 8.32
C LYS A 208 -34.41 15.36 8.75
N PHE A 209 -33.43 15.55 7.90
CA PHE A 209 -32.40 16.56 8.07
C PHE A 209 -32.04 17.16 6.70
N GLY A 210 -32.32 18.44 6.55
CA GLY A 210 -32.23 19.11 5.25
C GLY A 210 -33.07 18.39 4.20
N LYS A 211 -32.46 17.96 3.11
CA LYS A 211 -33.11 17.22 2.01
C LYS A 211 -33.06 15.69 2.17
N PHE A 212 -32.53 15.20 3.27
CA PHE A 212 -32.29 13.78 3.50
C PHE A 212 -33.19 13.21 4.58
N ILE A 213 -33.37 11.90 4.50
CA ILE A 213 -34.06 11.10 5.51
C ILE A 213 -33.03 10.16 6.11
N GLY A 214 -32.90 10.22 7.43
CA GLY A 214 -31.98 9.38 8.20
C GLY A 214 -32.72 8.39 9.08
N ALA A 215 -32.07 7.30 9.43
CA ALA A 215 -32.53 6.36 10.43
C ALA A 215 -31.38 5.87 11.28
N ALA A 216 -31.55 5.93 12.58
CA ALA A 216 -30.65 5.37 13.56
C ALA A 216 -31.17 4.02 14.04
N SER A 217 -30.23 3.08 14.21
CA SER A 217 -30.50 1.72 14.67
C SER A 217 -29.44 1.31 15.68
N HIS A 218 -29.78 0.41 16.60
CA HIS A 218 -28.79 -0.21 17.47
C HIS A 218 -28.51 -1.65 17.04
N PHE A 219 -27.31 -2.10 17.29
CA PHE A 219 -26.85 -3.44 16.95
C PHE A 219 -26.91 -4.35 18.16
N GLN A 220 -27.63 -5.44 18.05
CA GLN A 220 -27.78 -6.43 19.11
C GLN A 220 -26.99 -7.70 18.78
N ILE A 221 -26.06 -8.05 19.65
CA ILE A 221 -25.28 -9.27 19.57
C ILE A 221 -26.02 -10.39 20.27
N LEU A 222 -26.39 -11.44 19.52
CA LEU A 222 -27.02 -12.66 20.05
C LEU A 222 -26.09 -13.87 19.96
N ALA A 223 -25.07 -13.80 19.11
CA ALA A 223 -24.09 -14.85 18.91
C ALA A 223 -23.23 -15.06 20.16
N SER A 224 -22.84 -16.32 20.39
CA SER A 224 -21.85 -16.69 21.40
C SER A 224 -20.41 -16.42 20.92
N GLU A 225 -20.19 -16.54 19.61
CA GLU A 225 -18.92 -16.25 18.94
C GLU A 225 -19.14 -15.28 17.79
N LEU A 226 -18.21 -14.37 17.60
CA LEU A 226 -18.25 -13.35 16.56
C LEU A 226 -17.08 -13.54 15.60
N SER A 227 -17.29 -13.17 14.32
CA SER A 227 -16.26 -13.14 13.30
C SER A 227 -15.59 -11.77 13.26
N ASP A 228 -14.27 -11.74 13.18
CA ASP A 228 -13.47 -10.53 12.98
C ASP A 228 -13.64 -9.90 11.57
N ARG A 229 -14.42 -10.53 10.70
CA ARG A 229 -14.78 -10.04 9.35
C ARG A 229 -16.10 -9.28 9.32
N MET A 230 -16.89 -9.33 10.37
CA MET A 230 -18.25 -8.77 10.37
C MET A 230 -18.26 -7.26 10.14
N LEU A 231 -17.42 -6.51 10.84
CA LEU A 231 -17.35 -5.05 10.65
C LEU A 231 -16.95 -4.69 9.22
N ALA A 232 -16.01 -5.40 8.64
CA ALA A 232 -15.59 -5.22 7.25
C ALA A 232 -16.75 -5.44 6.27
N GLU A 233 -17.58 -6.46 6.48
CA GLU A 233 -18.76 -6.72 5.64
C GLU A 233 -19.77 -5.56 5.68
N PHE A 234 -19.98 -4.94 6.85
CA PHE A 234 -20.83 -3.74 6.95
C PHE A 234 -20.22 -2.53 6.21
N LEU A 235 -18.91 -2.34 6.33
CA LEU A 235 -18.22 -1.22 5.70
C LEU A 235 -18.02 -1.39 4.19
N ASP A 236 -18.27 -2.59 3.65
CA ASP A 236 -18.23 -2.88 2.21
C ASP A 236 -19.58 -2.65 1.51
N ILE A 237 -20.61 -2.26 2.22
CA ILE A 237 -21.92 -1.92 1.62
C ILE A 237 -21.78 -0.64 0.79
N ASP A 238 -22.38 -0.65 -0.42
CA ASP A 238 -22.31 0.41 -1.44
C ASP A 238 -23.21 1.60 -1.16
N ASP A 239 -23.33 2.02 0.09
CA ASP A 239 -24.22 3.12 0.46
C ASP A 239 -23.69 3.88 1.69
N ASN A 240 -24.35 5.00 1.99
CA ASN A 240 -24.03 5.79 3.17
C ASN A 240 -24.28 5.00 4.45
N ILE A 241 -23.25 4.84 5.25
CA ILE A 241 -23.31 4.15 6.53
C ILE A 241 -22.40 4.84 7.54
N ASN A 242 -22.91 5.12 8.72
CA ASN A 242 -22.14 5.58 9.86
C ASN A 242 -22.33 4.58 11.00
N ILE A 243 -21.23 4.11 11.57
CA ILE A 243 -21.23 3.17 12.68
C ILE A 243 -20.40 3.77 13.81
N SER A 244 -20.97 3.83 15.01
CA SER A 244 -20.27 4.24 16.21
C SER A 244 -20.26 3.14 17.26
N PHE A 245 -19.07 2.85 17.77
CA PHE A 245 -18.84 1.96 18.91
C PHE A 245 -18.49 2.81 20.11
N HIS A 246 -19.39 2.85 21.11
CA HIS A 246 -19.12 3.45 22.40
C HIS A 246 -18.62 2.40 23.36
N ILE A 247 -17.41 2.56 23.86
CA ILE A 247 -16.70 1.59 24.67
C ILE A 247 -16.25 2.26 25.97
N LYS A 248 -16.59 1.65 27.09
CA LYS A 248 -16.15 2.07 28.41
C LYS A 248 -15.71 0.88 29.22
N ALA A 249 -14.51 0.94 29.79
CA ALA A 249 -14.01 -0.12 30.66
C ALA A 249 -14.80 -0.18 31.96
N ILE A 250 -15.03 -1.40 32.48
CA ILE A 250 -15.54 -1.65 33.80
C ILE A 250 -14.36 -1.87 34.74
N ASP A 251 -14.44 -1.34 35.98
CA ASP A 251 -13.41 -1.63 36.97
C ASP A 251 -13.26 -3.14 37.18
N GLN A 252 -12.01 -3.61 37.20
CA GLN A 252 -11.70 -5.04 37.22
C GLN A 252 -12.30 -5.75 38.45
N SER A 253 -12.30 -5.10 39.60
CA SER A 253 -12.86 -5.66 40.81
C SER A 253 -14.38 -5.73 40.78
N GLU A 254 -15.02 -4.75 40.17
CA GLU A 254 -16.48 -4.75 39.94
C GLU A 254 -16.88 -5.82 38.94
N ALA A 255 -16.14 -5.95 37.83
CA ALA A 255 -16.37 -6.98 36.83
C ALA A 255 -16.31 -8.38 37.43
N ILE A 256 -15.29 -8.67 38.23
CA ILE A 256 -15.13 -9.95 38.91
C ILE A 256 -16.30 -10.19 39.89
N LYS A 257 -16.72 -9.17 40.66
CA LYS A 257 -17.88 -9.28 41.54
C LYS A 257 -19.18 -9.58 40.78
N MET A 258 -19.42 -8.92 39.67
CA MET A 258 -20.59 -9.14 38.83
C MET A 258 -20.65 -10.59 38.32
N VAL A 259 -19.52 -11.10 37.79
CA VAL A 259 -19.44 -12.48 37.29
C VAL A 259 -19.57 -13.50 38.39
N LYS A 260 -19.00 -13.24 39.58
CA LYS A 260 -19.18 -14.12 40.75
C LYS A 260 -20.63 -14.20 41.20
N ARG A 261 -21.34 -13.06 41.24
CA ARG A 261 -22.79 -13.04 41.56
C ARG A 261 -23.56 -13.88 40.53
N LYS A 262 -23.32 -13.69 39.26
CA LYS A 262 -23.97 -14.45 38.21
C LYS A 262 -23.69 -15.96 38.31
N ASN A 263 -22.46 -16.36 38.62
CA ASN A 263 -22.11 -17.75 38.88
C ASN A 263 -22.91 -18.33 40.08
N THR A 264 -23.01 -17.57 41.15
CA THR A 264 -23.79 -17.98 42.33
C THR A 264 -25.28 -18.14 42.00
N ASP A 265 -25.85 -17.25 41.21
CA ASP A 265 -27.26 -17.34 40.79
C ASP A 265 -27.50 -18.57 39.90
N ILE A 266 -26.58 -18.90 39.00
CA ILE A 266 -26.66 -20.11 38.18
C ILE A 266 -26.55 -21.37 39.03
N ASP A 267 -25.66 -21.40 40.01
CA ASP A 267 -25.52 -22.54 40.94
C ASP A 267 -26.82 -22.73 41.77
N LYS A 268 -27.47 -21.64 42.21
CA LYS A 268 -28.78 -21.72 42.84
C LYS A 268 -29.84 -22.29 41.92
N MET A 269 -29.90 -21.86 40.67
CA MET A 269 -30.81 -22.40 39.67
C MET A 269 -30.59 -23.89 39.43
N LYS A 270 -29.33 -24.35 39.37
CA LYS A 270 -28.99 -25.77 39.25
C LYS A 270 -29.51 -26.58 40.44
N ILE A 271 -29.36 -26.05 41.65
CA ILE A 271 -29.85 -26.69 42.88
C ILE A 271 -31.38 -26.78 42.88
N GLU A 272 -32.08 -25.70 42.45
CA GLU A 272 -33.53 -25.72 42.34
C GLU A 272 -34.04 -26.70 41.28
N GLU A 273 -33.43 -26.78 40.11
CA GLU A 273 -33.79 -27.75 39.09
C GLU A 273 -33.49 -29.19 39.52
N ASN A 274 -32.38 -29.43 40.22
CA ASN A 274 -32.12 -30.73 40.83
C ASN A 274 -33.18 -31.13 41.86
N LYS A 275 -33.60 -30.18 42.71
CA LYS A 275 -34.70 -30.43 43.70
C LYS A 275 -36.02 -30.75 42.99
N LYS A 276 -36.34 -30.07 41.88
CA LYS A 276 -37.50 -30.37 41.05
C LYS A 276 -37.42 -31.75 40.43
N ALA A 277 -36.27 -32.12 39.86
CA ALA A 277 -36.04 -33.45 39.26
C ALA A 277 -36.24 -34.56 40.30
N VAL A 278 -35.64 -34.43 41.47
CA VAL A 278 -35.82 -35.38 42.58
C VAL A 278 -37.28 -35.52 42.99
N ARG A 279 -38.03 -34.41 43.13
CA ARG A 279 -39.47 -34.43 43.50
C ARG A 279 -40.31 -35.08 42.40
N SER A 280 -39.90 -34.99 41.14
CA SER A 280 -40.63 -35.53 40.00
C SER A 280 -40.17 -36.97 39.62
N GLY A 281 -39.27 -37.57 40.40
CA GLY A 281 -38.79 -38.94 40.17
C GLY A 281 -37.86 -39.15 38.97
N TYR A 282 -37.24 -38.08 38.48
CA TYR A 282 -36.23 -38.12 37.43
C TYR A 282 -34.82 -38.23 38.02
N ASP A 283 -33.91 -38.75 37.19
CA ASP A 283 -32.50 -38.91 37.56
C ASP A 283 -31.83 -37.55 37.82
N MET A 284 -31.02 -37.43 38.88
CA MET A 284 -30.35 -36.18 39.29
C MET A 284 -29.31 -35.69 38.27
N ASP A 285 -28.93 -36.50 37.28
CA ASP A 285 -27.98 -36.12 36.27
C ASP A 285 -28.61 -35.41 35.04
N ILE A 286 -29.90 -35.22 34.99
CA ILE A 286 -30.62 -34.56 33.89
C ILE A 286 -30.91 -33.10 34.23
N LEU A 287 -29.88 -32.26 34.17
CA LEU A 287 -30.07 -30.81 34.17
C LEU A 287 -30.36 -30.31 32.74
N PRO A 288 -31.13 -29.24 32.57
CA PRO A 288 -31.25 -28.59 31.25
C PRO A 288 -29.87 -28.27 30.68
N SER A 289 -29.63 -28.69 29.46
CA SER A 289 -28.34 -28.51 28.77
C SER A 289 -27.90 -27.04 28.74
N ASP A 290 -28.85 -26.13 28.58
CA ASP A 290 -28.61 -24.69 28.57
C ASP A 290 -28.03 -24.20 29.88
N LEU A 291 -28.56 -24.68 31.03
CA LEU A 291 -28.09 -24.29 32.35
C LEU A 291 -26.68 -24.78 32.65
N ILE A 292 -26.31 -25.96 32.16
CA ILE A 292 -24.96 -26.53 32.27
C ILE A 292 -23.99 -25.68 31.46
N THR A 293 -24.33 -25.39 30.19
CA THR A 293 -23.51 -24.56 29.29
C THR A 293 -23.27 -23.16 29.81
N TYR A 294 -24.35 -22.49 30.29
CA TYR A 294 -24.22 -21.16 30.91
C TYR A 294 -23.33 -21.16 32.15
N GLY A 295 -23.41 -22.22 32.96
CA GLY A 295 -22.58 -22.39 34.15
C GLY A 295 -21.09 -22.54 33.80
N GLU A 296 -20.77 -23.31 32.77
CA GLU A 296 -19.40 -23.49 32.26
C GLU A 296 -18.85 -22.20 31.66
N ASP A 297 -19.65 -21.50 30.88
CA ASP A 297 -19.25 -20.21 30.24
C ASP A 297 -18.96 -19.16 31.32
N VAL A 298 -19.76 -19.03 32.35
CA VAL A 298 -19.55 -18.08 33.46
C VAL A 298 -18.29 -18.43 34.24
N LYS A 299 -18.01 -19.71 34.49
CA LYS A 299 -16.79 -20.17 35.18
C LYS A 299 -15.55 -19.87 34.36
N SER A 300 -15.60 -20.15 33.04
CA SER A 300 -14.53 -19.84 32.11
C SER A 300 -14.24 -18.34 32.06
N LEU A 301 -15.27 -17.50 31.96
CA LEU A 301 -15.17 -16.06 32.01
C LEU A 301 -14.52 -15.56 33.30
N LEU A 302 -14.95 -16.08 34.44
CA LEU A 302 -14.37 -15.72 35.73
C LEU A 302 -12.87 -16.06 35.80
N LYS A 303 -12.50 -17.24 35.29
CA LYS A 303 -11.10 -17.65 35.21
C LYS A 303 -10.30 -16.73 34.32
N ASP A 304 -10.82 -16.38 33.15
CA ASP A 304 -10.15 -15.47 32.20
C ASP A 304 -9.95 -14.07 32.79
N LEU A 305 -10.93 -13.53 33.52
CA LEU A 305 -10.81 -12.26 34.21
C LEU A 305 -9.79 -12.28 35.37
N GLN A 306 -9.61 -13.44 36.02
CA GLN A 306 -8.69 -13.58 37.15
C GLN A 306 -7.26 -13.94 36.75
N THR A 307 -7.07 -14.67 35.65
CA THR A 307 -5.79 -15.29 35.27
C THR A 307 -5.14 -14.75 33.99
N ARG A 308 -5.91 -14.02 33.17
CA ARG A 308 -5.45 -13.44 31.90
C ARG A 308 -5.60 -11.93 31.92
N ASP A 309 -4.98 -11.25 30.96
CA ASP A 309 -5.12 -9.80 30.73
C ASP A 309 -6.48 -9.45 30.06
N GLU A 310 -7.53 -10.17 30.42
CA GLU A 310 -8.90 -9.89 29.99
C GLU A 310 -9.55 -8.86 30.90
N ARG A 311 -10.26 -7.91 30.31
CA ARG A 311 -11.08 -6.91 31.00
C ARG A 311 -12.50 -6.93 30.47
N MET A 312 -13.43 -6.36 31.22
CA MET A 312 -14.79 -6.18 30.77
C MET A 312 -15.03 -4.74 30.30
N PHE A 313 -15.79 -4.64 29.26
CA PHE A 313 -16.22 -3.37 28.68
C PHE A 313 -17.73 -3.33 28.56
N VAL A 314 -18.30 -2.14 28.71
CA VAL A 314 -19.66 -1.84 28.28
C VAL A 314 -19.60 -1.28 26.87
N VAL A 315 -20.27 -1.93 25.93
CA VAL A 315 -20.24 -1.58 24.51
C VAL A 315 -21.62 -1.28 23.99
N SER A 316 -21.78 -0.15 23.34
CA SER A 316 -22.97 0.29 22.63
C SER A 316 -22.63 0.50 21.15
N ILE A 317 -23.38 -0.10 20.25
CA ILE A 317 -23.13 -0.02 18.81
C ILE A 317 -24.35 0.59 18.14
N VAL A 318 -24.15 1.74 17.49
CA VAL A 318 -25.20 2.52 16.83
C VAL A 318 -24.88 2.69 15.36
N PHE A 319 -25.87 2.42 14.52
CA PHE A 319 -25.81 2.62 13.08
C PHE A 319 -26.67 3.80 12.67
N MET A 320 -26.22 4.56 11.71
CA MET A 320 -27.02 5.57 11.02
C MET A 320 -26.87 5.41 9.52
N ASN A 321 -27.97 5.41 8.83
CA ASN A 321 -28.05 5.45 7.39
C ASN A 321 -28.91 6.63 6.96
N PHE A 322 -28.68 7.15 5.77
CA PHE A 322 -29.49 8.19 5.18
C PHE A 322 -29.64 8.03 3.68
N ALA A 323 -30.73 8.53 3.14
CA ALA A 323 -31.02 8.54 1.70
C ALA A 323 -31.98 9.70 1.38
N LYS A 324 -32.25 9.91 0.10
CA LYS A 324 -33.23 10.91 -0.34
C LYS A 324 -34.68 10.46 -0.20
N THR A 325 -34.91 9.15 -0.13
CA THR A 325 -36.26 8.56 0.01
C THR A 325 -36.27 7.49 1.09
N VAL A 326 -37.45 7.30 1.72
CA VAL A 326 -37.64 6.25 2.74
C VAL A 326 -37.40 4.86 2.16
N GLN A 327 -37.86 4.61 0.91
CA GLN A 327 -37.71 3.31 0.27
C GLN A 327 -36.22 2.94 0.08
N LYS A 328 -35.41 3.87 -0.40
CA LYS A 328 -33.98 3.63 -0.57
C LYS A 328 -33.29 3.40 0.78
N LEU A 329 -33.66 4.18 1.78
CA LEU A 329 -33.17 4.02 3.15
C LEU A 329 -33.50 2.63 3.73
N ASP A 330 -34.74 2.18 3.58
CA ASP A 330 -35.18 0.87 4.04
C ASP A 330 -34.48 -0.28 3.31
N ASN A 331 -34.20 -0.14 2.00
CA ASN A 331 -33.43 -1.11 1.25
C ASN A 331 -31.99 -1.27 1.81
N THR A 332 -31.34 -0.19 2.10
CA THR A 332 -29.96 -0.21 2.69
C THR A 332 -29.98 -0.85 4.07
N ILE A 333 -30.94 -0.50 4.90
CA ILE A 333 -31.07 -1.08 6.25
C ILE A 333 -31.39 -2.58 6.17
N SER A 334 -32.17 -3.02 5.19
CA SER A 334 -32.43 -4.44 4.94
C SER A 334 -31.15 -5.21 4.57
N GLN A 335 -30.28 -4.64 3.78
CA GLN A 335 -28.98 -5.24 3.47
C GLN A 335 -28.12 -5.41 4.73
N ILE A 336 -28.05 -4.38 5.57
CA ILE A 336 -27.32 -4.43 6.84
C ILE A 336 -27.92 -5.49 7.75
N SER A 337 -29.24 -5.55 7.84
CA SER A 337 -29.96 -6.55 8.65
C SER A 337 -29.66 -7.97 8.19
N SER A 338 -29.55 -8.20 6.87
CA SER A 338 -29.21 -9.51 6.30
C SER A 338 -27.81 -9.95 6.70
N ILE A 339 -26.83 -9.04 6.66
CA ILE A 339 -25.49 -9.32 7.14
C ILE A 339 -25.48 -9.62 8.64
N ALA A 340 -26.17 -8.80 9.43
CA ALA A 340 -26.30 -9.03 10.87
C ALA A 340 -26.88 -10.40 11.18
N ASN A 341 -27.96 -10.79 10.53
CA ASN A 341 -28.62 -12.09 10.70
C ASN A 341 -27.69 -13.26 10.34
N LYS A 342 -26.89 -13.13 9.30
CA LYS A 342 -25.85 -14.11 8.93
C LYS A 342 -24.88 -14.41 10.07
N HIS A 343 -24.59 -13.41 10.88
CA HIS A 343 -23.69 -13.51 12.04
C HIS A 343 -24.42 -13.73 13.37
N ASN A 344 -25.69 -14.14 13.36
CA ASN A 344 -26.52 -14.30 14.55
C ASN A 344 -26.60 -13.01 15.40
N CYS A 345 -26.72 -11.89 14.73
CA CYS A 345 -26.91 -10.57 15.32
C CYS A 345 -28.15 -9.93 14.74
N LYS A 346 -28.66 -8.88 15.36
CA LYS A 346 -29.82 -8.12 14.88
C LYS A 346 -29.54 -6.64 14.85
N LEU A 347 -29.97 -5.99 13.78
CA LEU A 347 -30.04 -4.54 13.69
C LEU A 347 -31.48 -4.13 14.03
N LYS A 348 -31.68 -3.40 15.13
CA LYS A 348 -32.97 -2.92 15.56
C LYS A 348 -33.07 -1.41 15.38
N ARG A 349 -34.04 -0.96 14.60
CA ARG A 349 -34.30 0.46 14.45
C ARG A 349 -34.76 1.05 15.79
N LEU A 350 -34.24 2.24 16.09
CA LEU A 350 -34.66 2.96 17.32
C LEU A 350 -36.04 3.54 17.12
N ASP A 351 -36.98 3.16 18.00
CA ASP A 351 -38.32 3.68 17.98
C ASP A 351 -38.44 4.86 18.99
N HIS A 352 -38.93 6.00 18.50
CA HIS A 352 -39.10 7.25 19.31
C HIS A 352 -37.82 7.86 19.88
N THR A 353 -36.64 7.33 19.54
CA THR A 353 -35.31 7.77 20.02
C THR A 353 -34.35 8.06 18.89
N GLN A 354 -34.85 8.51 17.74
CA GLN A 354 -34.04 8.79 16.56
C GLN A 354 -33.10 9.98 16.77
N GLU A 355 -33.50 11.01 17.50
CA GLU A 355 -32.63 12.13 17.87
C GLU A 355 -31.45 11.67 18.73
N GLN A 356 -31.69 10.84 19.74
CA GLN A 356 -30.67 10.25 20.58
C GLN A 356 -29.70 9.37 19.75
N GLY A 357 -30.22 8.63 18.78
CA GLY A 357 -29.44 7.83 17.85
C GLY A 357 -28.51 8.67 16.98
N LEU A 358 -29.02 9.75 16.40
CA LEU A 358 -28.21 10.70 15.63
C LEU A 358 -27.07 11.28 16.45
N ILE A 359 -27.37 11.75 17.65
CA ILE A 359 -26.37 12.33 18.56
C ILE A 359 -25.27 11.31 18.89
N SER A 360 -25.68 10.07 19.15
CA SER A 360 -24.75 8.98 19.52
C SER A 360 -23.86 8.54 18.37
N VAL A 361 -24.25 8.74 17.11
CA VAL A 361 -23.46 8.42 15.93
C VAL A 361 -22.44 9.51 15.59
N LEU A 362 -22.70 10.76 15.98
CA LEU A 362 -21.76 11.85 15.75
C LEU A 362 -20.46 11.64 16.54
N PRO A 363 -19.29 11.91 15.93
CA PRO A 363 -17.99 11.71 16.61
C PRO A 363 -17.70 12.82 17.63
N LEU A 364 -18.57 12.94 18.62
CA LEU A 364 -18.48 13.89 19.72
C LEU A 364 -17.99 13.25 21.03
N GLY A 365 -18.14 11.95 21.17
CA GLY A 365 -17.88 11.22 22.40
C GLY A 365 -19.09 11.20 23.34
N ILE A 366 -20.31 11.31 22.79
CA ILE A 366 -21.57 11.28 23.56
C ILE A 366 -22.39 10.07 23.16
N ASN A 367 -22.84 9.29 24.14
CA ASN A 367 -23.78 8.21 23.94
C ASN A 367 -25.10 8.53 24.65
N LYS A 368 -26.18 8.68 23.87
CA LYS A 368 -27.54 8.92 24.38
C LYS A 368 -28.43 7.67 24.30
N ILE A 369 -27.85 6.56 23.87
CA ILE A 369 -28.57 5.27 23.79
C ILE A 369 -28.24 4.46 25.04
N GLU A 370 -29.26 4.11 25.79
CA GLU A 370 -29.15 3.32 27.04
C GLU A 370 -29.15 1.80 26.76
N ILE A 371 -28.71 1.38 25.59
CA ILE A 371 -28.66 -0.02 25.18
C ILE A 371 -27.19 -0.41 25.04
N ASP A 372 -26.74 -1.19 26.00
CA ASP A 372 -25.34 -1.63 26.03
C ASP A 372 -25.23 -3.14 26.29
N ARG A 373 -24.04 -3.65 26.09
CA ARG A 373 -23.69 -5.04 26.39
C ARG A 373 -22.30 -5.12 27.00
N GLY A 374 -22.16 -5.99 28.02
CA GLY A 374 -20.84 -6.35 28.53
C GLY A 374 -20.12 -7.29 27.61
N LEU A 375 -18.90 -6.94 27.25
CA LEU A 375 -18.00 -7.75 26.41
C LEU A 375 -16.60 -7.79 27.04
N THR A 376 -15.91 -8.92 26.86
CA THR A 376 -14.49 -9.06 27.23
C THR A 376 -13.61 -8.29 26.26
N SER A 377 -12.32 -8.11 26.60
CA SER A 377 -11.33 -7.52 25.69
C SER A 377 -11.27 -8.23 24.35
N SER A 378 -11.18 -9.56 24.35
CA SER A 378 -11.12 -10.36 23.12
C SER A 378 -12.41 -10.25 22.31
N SER A 379 -13.56 -10.28 22.95
CA SER A 379 -14.85 -10.13 22.25
C SER A 379 -15.06 -8.72 21.69
N THR A 380 -14.54 -7.69 22.33
CA THR A 380 -14.57 -6.31 21.84
C THR A 380 -13.59 -6.13 20.67
N ALA A 381 -12.40 -6.72 20.74
CA ALA A 381 -11.38 -6.67 19.71
C ALA A 381 -11.80 -7.38 18.40
N VAL A 382 -12.78 -8.27 18.45
CA VAL A 382 -13.37 -8.90 17.26
C VAL A 382 -13.96 -7.85 16.30
N PHE A 383 -14.44 -6.72 16.79
CA PHE A 383 -14.83 -5.59 15.95
C PHE A 383 -13.60 -4.86 15.41
N MET A 384 -12.76 -5.61 14.73
CA MET A 384 -11.48 -5.18 14.18
C MET A 384 -11.69 -4.04 13.18
N PRO A 385 -11.12 -2.86 13.42
CA PRO A 385 -11.32 -1.71 12.54
C PRO A 385 -10.48 -1.75 11.28
N PHE A 386 -9.64 -2.77 11.13
CA PHE A 386 -8.69 -2.87 10.03
C PHE A 386 -9.13 -3.92 9.01
N THR A 387 -9.05 -3.58 7.74
CA THR A 387 -9.45 -4.44 6.63
C THR A 387 -8.34 -4.61 5.63
N THR A 388 -8.07 -3.62 4.81
CA THR A 388 -7.03 -3.65 3.78
C THR A 388 -6.32 -2.31 3.68
N GLU A 389 -5.08 -2.37 3.26
CA GLU A 389 -4.25 -1.20 3.06
C GLU A 389 -4.51 -0.59 1.69
N GLU A 390 -4.48 0.72 1.62
CA GLU A 390 -4.54 1.49 0.39
C GLU A 390 -3.15 2.05 0.06
N LEU A 391 -2.86 2.17 -1.23
CA LEU A 391 -1.64 2.78 -1.72
C LEU A 391 -1.98 3.95 -2.63
N PHE A 392 -2.09 5.13 -2.05
CA PHE A 392 -2.32 6.37 -2.77
C PHE A 392 -1.38 7.45 -2.23
N ILE A 393 -0.31 7.72 -2.99
CA ILE A 393 0.68 8.75 -2.64
C ILE A 393 0.40 9.99 -3.49
N ASN A 394 0.10 11.10 -2.83
CA ASN A 394 -0.07 12.40 -3.46
C ASN A 394 1.31 13.05 -3.66
N SER A 395 1.88 12.86 -4.84
CA SER A 395 3.17 13.43 -5.24
C SER A 395 3.14 13.77 -6.72
N SER A 396 3.87 14.80 -7.12
CA SER A 396 4.03 15.18 -8.53
C SER A 396 4.72 14.10 -9.39
N ASN A 397 5.40 13.15 -8.75
CA ASN A 397 6.09 12.03 -9.40
C ASN A 397 5.35 10.70 -9.24
N SER A 398 4.15 10.69 -8.66
CA SER A 398 3.37 9.46 -8.51
C SER A 398 2.88 8.94 -9.85
N LEU A 399 3.03 7.63 -10.05
CA LEU A 399 2.59 6.91 -11.23
C LEU A 399 1.39 6.03 -10.90
N TYR A 400 0.57 5.76 -11.91
CA TYR A 400 -0.58 4.87 -11.81
C TYR A 400 -0.17 3.41 -12.00
N TYR A 401 -0.57 2.54 -11.07
CA TYR A 401 -0.26 1.10 -11.09
C TYR A 401 -1.49 0.19 -11.16
N GLY A 402 -2.64 0.73 -11.47
CA GLY A 402 -3.88 -0.02 -11.53
C GLY A 402 -4.83 0.32 -10.37
N LEU A 403 -5.76 -0.57 -10.12
CA LEU A 403 -6.74 -0.46 -9.05
C LEU A 403 -6.45 -1.48 -7.96
N ASN A 404 -6.70 -1.13 -6.70
CA ASN A 404 -6.72 -2.09 -5.61
C ASN A 404 -7.82 -3.14 -5.90
N ALA A 405 -7.47 -4.42 -5.88
CA ALA A 405 -8.39 -5.50 -6.22
C ALA A 405 -9.58 -5.62 -5.25
N LEU A 406 -9.44 -5.13 -4.02
CA LEU A 406 -10.49 -5.18 -2.99
C LEU A 406 -11.38 -3.94 -3.02
N SER A 407 -10.79 -2.75 -2.97
CA SER A 407 -11.52 -1.48 -2.87
C SER A 407 -11.83 -0.83 -4.22
N HIS A 408 -11.15 -1.24 -5.30
CA HIS A 408 -11.18 -0.60 -6.62
C HIS A 408 -10.68 0.86 -6.61
N ASN A 409 -10.02 1.28 -5.54
CA ASN A 409 -9.36 2.57 -5.48
C ASN A 409 -8.11 2.60 -6.36
N LEU A 410 -7.76 3.79 -6.85
CA LEU A 410 -6.52 3.99 -7.58
C LEU A 410 -5.30 3.62 -6.73
N ILE A 411 -4.37 2.93 -7.36
CA ILE A 411 -3.02 2.76 -6.82
C ILE A 411 -2.13 3.80 -7.50
N MET A 412 -1.68 4.76 -6.72
CA MET A 412 -0.75 5.81 -7.12
C MET A 412 0.47 5.75 -6.21
N ALA A 413 1.65 5.59 -6.78
CA ALA A 413 2.86 5.43 -6.01
C ALA A 413 4.06 6.13 -6.64
N ASP A 414 4.93 6.66 -5.79
CA ASP A 414 6.18 7.31 -6.16
C ASP A 414 7.36 6.49 -5.64
N ARG A 415 8.00 5.74 -6.52
CA ARG A 415 9.15 4.90 -6.18
C ARG A 415 10.33 5.67 -5.61
N LYS A 416 10.44 6.96 -5.92
CA LYS A 416 11.52 7.82 -5.39
C LYS A 416 11.41 8.05 -3.88
N LYS A 417 10.23 7.78 -3.29
CA LYS A 417 10.00 7.85 -1.83
C LYS A 417 10.42 6.58 -1.09
N LEU A 418 10.72 5.52 -1.79
CA LEU A 418 11.21 4.28 -1.21
C LEU A 418 12.68 4.42 -0.79
N LYS A 419 13.04 3.70 0.26
CA LYS A 419 14.44 3.59 0.69
C LYS A 419 15.29 2.93 -0.39
N ASN A 420 14.76 1.90 -1.04
CA ASN A 420 15.37 1.19 -2.15
C ASN A 420 14.42 1.22 -3.36
N PRO A 421 14.51 2.22 -4.25
CA PRO A 421 13.59 2.38 -5.38
C PRO A 421 13.77 1.34 -6.50
N ASN A 422 14.78 0.48 -6.40
CA ASN A 422 14.99 -0.64 -7.33
C ASN A 422 13.74 -1.49 -7.42
N GLY A 423 13.46 -2.05 -8.58
CA GLY A 423 12.23 -2.78 -8.83
C GLY A 423 12.41 -4.10 -9.56
N LEU A 424 11.44 -4.98 -9.38
CA LEU A 424 11.29 -6.22 -10.11
C LEU A 424 9.86 -6.33 -10.64
N ILE A 425 9.72 -6.77 -11.88
CA ILE A 425 8.45 -7.14 -12.49
C ILE A 425 8.54 -8.62 -12.84
N LEU A 426 7.72 -9.42 -12.15
CA LEU A 426 7.78 -10.88 -12.18
C LEU A 426 6.49 -11.46 -12.72
N GLY A 427 6.56 -12.41 -13.63
CA GLY A 427 5.36 -13.07 -14.13
C GLY A 427 5.63 -14.11 -15.20
N THR A 428 4.75 -15.11 -15.27
CA THR A 428 4.78 -16.12 -16.34
C THR A 428 4.47 -15.50 -17.71
N PRO A 429 4.81 -16.16 -18.82
CA PRO A 429 4.40 -15.71 -20.15
C PRO A 429 2.88 -15.52 -20.23
N GLY A 430 2.44 -14.44 -20.85
CA GLY A 430 1.02 -14.11 -21.01
C GLY A 430 0.35 -13.50 -19.75
N SER A 431 1.09 -13.25 -18.67
CA SER A 431 0.56 -12.63 -17.45
C SER A 431 0.36 -11.12 -17.53
N GLY A 432 0.81 -10.47 -18.60
CA GLY A 432 0.75 -9.01 -18.77
C GLY A 432 2.02 -8.28 -18.31
N LYS A 433 3.11 -8.98 -18.13
CA LYS A 433 4.38 -8.44 -17.61
C LYS A 433 4.93 -7.29 -18.48
N SER A 434 5.03 -7.49 -19.79
CA SER A 434 5.53 -6.46 -20.73
C SER A 434 4.58 -5.25 -20.77
N PHE A 435 3.27 -5.47 -20.70
CA PHE A 435 2.29 -4.38 -20.64
C PHE A 435 2.44 -3.54 -19.37
N SER A 436 2.60 -4.18 -18.21
CA SER A 436 2.83 -3.49 -16.94
C SER A 436 4.10 -2.65 -16.94
N ALA A 437 5.18 -3.16 -17.54
CA ALA A 437 6.42 -2.40 -17.76
C ALA A 437 6.20 -1.19 -18.67
N LYS A 438 5.52 -1.39 -19.79
CA LYS A 438 5.19 -0.30 -20.73
C LYS A 438 4.31 0.76 -20.12
N ARG A 439 3.35 0.38 -19.27
CA ARG A 439 2.51 1.32 -18.54
C ARG A 439 3.36 2.20 -17.60
N GLU A 440 4.27 1.62 -16.83
CA GLU A 440 5.17 2.42 -15.98
C GLU A 440 6.06 3.35 -16.81
N MET A 441 6.63 2.85 -17.90
CA MET A 441 7.46 3.66 -18.82
C MET A 441 6.68 4.84 -19.40
N ALA A 442 5.49 4.58 -19.94
CA ALA A 442 4.62 5.61 -20.52
C ALA A 442 4.20 6.65 -19.47
N ASN A 443 3.81 6.19 -18.28
CA ASN A 443 3.47 7.09 -17.19
C ASN A 443 4.67 7.94 -16.76
N ALA A 444 5.86 7.38 -16.67
CA ALA A 444 7.09 8.11 -16.36
C ALA A 444 7.37 9.20 -17.38
N ILE A 445 7.20 8.90 -18.67
CA ILE A 445 7.37 9.87 -19.76
C ILE A 445 6.35 11.02 -19.65
N LEU A 446 5.10 10.71 -19.39
CA LEU A 446 4.01 11.68 -19.33
C LEU A 446 4.06 12.56 -18.06
N VAL A 447 4.40 11.97 -16.92
CA VAL A 447 4.26 12.59 -15.60
C VAL A 447 5.56 13.20 -15.09
N THR A 448 6.71 12.55 -15.36
CA THR A 448 8.02 12.95 -14.82
C THR A 448 8.95 13.54 -15.88
N ASP A 449 10.05 14.12 -15.44
CA ASP A 449 11.15 14.56 -16.32
C ASP A 449 12.32 13.57 -16.36
N ASP A 450 12.10 12.37 -15.83
CA ASP A 450 13.12 11.33 -15.76
C ASP A 450 13.54 10.85 -17.15
N ASP A 451 14.79 10.49 -17.29
CA ASP A 451 15.25 9.72 -18.44
C ASP A 451 14.78 8.26 -18.31
N VAL A 452 14.40 7.67 -19.41
CA VAL A 452 13.95 6.27 -19.48
C VAL A 452 14.81 5.52 -20.49
N ILE A 453 15.48 4.48 -20.02
CA ILE A 453 16.37 3.65 -20.85
C ILE A 453 15.93 2.19 -20.71
N ILE A 454 15.83 1.51 -21.84
CA ILE A 454 15.33 0.13 -21.93
C ILE A 454 16.38 -0.75 -22.56
N CYS A 455 16.71 -1.87 -21.92
CA CYS A 455 17.45 -2.97 -22.51
C CYS A 455 16.45 -4.04 -22.99
N ASP A 456 16.37 -4.24 -24.28
CA ASP A 456 15.33 -5.01 -24.97
C ASP A 456 15.90 -6.19 -25.76
N PRO A 457 16.09 -7.36 -25.10
CA PRO A 457 16.60 -8.55 -25.76
C PRO A 457 15.61 -9.24 -26.71
N GLU A 458 14.32 -8.97 -26.58
CA GLU A 458 13.26 -9.62 -27.35
C GLU A 458 12.58 -8.71 -28.40
N GLY A 459 12.92 -7.44 -28.44
CA GLY A 459 12.36 -6.47 -29.39
C GLY A 459 10.92 -6.07 -29.14
N GLU A 460 10.50 -6.03 -27.86
CA GLU A 460 9.10 -5.77 -27.48
C GLU A 460 8.76 -4.29 -27.26
N TYR A 461 9.76 -3.44 -27.03
CA TYR A 461 9.56 -2.06 -26.55
C TYR A 461 9.79 -0.98 -27.61
N GLY A 462 10.37 -1.33 -28.73
CA GLY A 462 10.76 -0.36 -29.77
C GLY A 462 9.60 0.46 -30.32
N ASN A 463 8.43 -0.14 -30.49
CA ASN A 463 7.23 0.55 -30.98
C ASN A 463 6.77 1.65 -30.00
N LEU A 464 6.70 1.34 -28.70
CA LEU A 464 6.36 2.34 -27.65
C LEU A 464 7.34 3.52 -27.70
N VAL A 465 8.64 3.22 -27.78
CA VAL A 465 9.69 4.24 -27.78
C VAL A 465 9.57 5.18 -28.98
N ARG A 466 9.35 4.65 -30.19
CA ARG A 466 9.15 5.47 -31.39
C ARG A 466 7.90 6.34 -31.29
N GLN A 467 6.82 5.81 -30.72
CA GLN A 467 5.57 6.55 -30.58
C GLN A 467 5.65 7.72 -29.59
N PHE A 468 6.61 7.69 -28.66
CA PHE A 468 6.92 8.78 -27.73
C PHE A 468 8.14 9.59 -28.16
N ASN A 469 8.51 9.56 -29.46
CA ASN A 469 9.64 10.29 -30.04
C ASN A 469 11.00 9.94 -29.41
N GLY A 470 11.13 8.73 -28.87
CA GLY A 470 12.39 8.19 -28.40
C GLY A 470 13.21 7.57 -29.52
N GLU A 471 14.41 7.14 -29.19
CA GLU A 471 15.33 6.53 -30.12
C GLU A 471 15.53 5.04 -29.83
N VAL A 472 15.45 4.21 -30.87
CA VAL A 472 15.73 2.78 -30.80
C VAL A 472 17.11 2.55 -31.45
N ILE A 473 18.05 2.08 -30.61
CA ILE A 473 19.42 1.74 -31.03
C ILE A 473 19.47 0.23 -31.23
N LYS A 474 19.62 -0.21 -32.50
CA LYS A 474 19.79 -1.62 -32.82
C LYS A 474 21.24 -2.01 -32.74
N VAL A 475 21.59 -2.93 -31.88
CA VAL A 475 22.92 -3.50 -31.75
C VAL A 475 22.88 -4.90 -32.34
N SER A 476 23.52 -5.07 -33.49
CA SER A 476 23.61 -6.35 -34.23
C SER A 476 24.82 -6.38 -35.14
N SER A 477 25.14 -7.53 -35.70
CA SER A 477 26.22 -7.67 -36.67
C SER A 477 26.01 -6.88 -37.97
N LYS A 478 24.77 -6.51 -38.28
CA LYS A 478 24.39 -5.76 -39.48
C LYS A 478 24.14 -4.28 -39.22
N SER A 479 24.07 -3.89 -37.97
CA SER A 479 23.81 -2.50 -37.56
C SER A 479 25.06 -1.63 -37.75
N LYS A 480 24.82 -0.34 -37.95
CA LYS A 480 25.85 0.71 -37.96
C LYS A 480 25.96 1.43 -36.59
N ASP A 481 25.14 1.04 -35.62
CA ASP A 481 25.18 1.56 -34.26
C ASP A 481 26.15 0.71 -33.43
N TYR A 482 27.13 1.35 -32.82
CA TYR A 482 28.19 0.71 -32.07
C TYR A 482 28.21 1.19 -30.61
N LEU A 483 28.42 0.26 -29.70
CA LEU A 483 28.70 0.49 -28.30
C LEU A 483 30.09 -0.03 -27.94
N ASN A 484 30.92 0.83 -27.38
CA ASN A 484 32.27 0.44 -26.95
C ASN A 484 32.23 0.00 -25.46
N PRO A 485 32.57 -1.26 -25.17
CA PRO A 485 32.66 -1.74 -23.79
C PRO A 485 33.70 -1.00 -22.94
N LEU A 486 34.67 -0.41 -23.55
CA LEU A 486 35.76 0.30 -22.87
C LEU A 486 35.50 1.79 -22.65
N ASP A 487 34.32 2.30 -23.02
CA ASP A 487 33.96 3.69 -22.75
C ASP A 487 34.04 4.02 -21.27
N ILE A 488 34.68 5.13 -20.96
CA ILE A 488 34.86 5.64 -19.62
C ILE A 488 34.68 7.16 -19.63
N ASN A 489 34.19 7.73 -18.54
CA ASN A 489 34.18 9.17 -18.33
C ASN A 489 34.88 9.51 -17.00
N MET A 490 35.25 10.77 -16.81
CA MET A 490 35.93 11.21 -15.61
C MET A 490 35.06 11.13 -14.33
N ASN A 491 33.74 11.02 -14.48
CA ASN A 491 32.78 10.87 -13.40
C ASN A 491 32.31 9.42 -13.18
N TYR A 492 32.96 8.46 -13.84
CA TYR A 492 32.54 7.06 -13.85
C TYR A 492 32.54 6.41 -12.46
N GLY A 493 33.48 6.73 -11.63
CA GLY A 493 33.62 6.19 -10.26
C GLY A 493 32.94 7.06 -9.19
N ASP A 494 32.66 6.45 -8.04
CA ASP A 494 32.17 7.13 -6.84
C ASP A 494 33.39 7.65 -6.00
N GLY A 495 34.21 8.49 -6.64
CA GLY A 495 35.42 9.03 -6.02
C GLY A 495 36.65 9.02 -6.96
N ASP A 496 37.82 8.77 -6.44
CA ASP A 496 39.09 9.12 -7.09
C ASP A 496 39.63 8.13 -8.14
N ALA A 497 38.93 7.01 -8.42
CA ALA A 497 39.46 5.98 -9.31
C ALA A 497 38.41 5.40 -10.29
N PRO A 498 38.05 6.12 -11.37
CA PRO A 498 37.12 5.60 -12.37
C PRO A 498 37.62 4.31 -13.06
N LEU A 499 38.92 4.12 -13.16
CA LEU A 499 39.50 2.95 -13.76
C LEU A 499 39.31 1.67 -12.94
N LYS A 500 39.25 1.77 -11.60
CA LYS A 500 38.99 0.63 -10.72
C LYS A 500 37.61 0.03 -10.96
N ASP A 501 36.60 0.87 -11.07
CA ASP A 501 35.23 0.44 -11.33
C ASP A 501 35.09 -0.12 -12.77
N LYS A 502 35.79 0.50 -13.72
CA LYS A 502 35.87 0.00 -15.10
C LYS A 502 36.56 -1.36 -15.17
N ALA A 503 37.56 -1.59 -14.36
CA ALA A 503 38.25 -2.89 -14.29
C ALA A 503 37.28 -4.00 -13.83
N ASN A 504 36.42 -3.75 -12.86
CA ASN A 504 35.40 -4.70 -12.44
C ASN A 504 34.42 -5.05 -13.54
N PHE A 505 33.99 -4.06 -14.31
CA PHE A 505 33.15 -4.28 -15.50
C PHE A 505 33.84 -5.14 -16.53
N ILE A 506 35.08 -4.82 -16.87
CA ILE A 506 35.85 -5.55 -17.90
C ILE A 506 36.10 -6.99 -17.46
N MET A 507 36.38 -7.23 -16.20
CA MET A 507 36.51 -8.59 -15.67
C MET A 507 35.21 -9.38 -15.77
N SER A 508 34.08 -8.74 -15.49
CA SER A 508 32.75 -9.36 -15.63
C SER A 508 32.46 -9.72 -17.14
N MET A 509 32.81 -8.83 -18.04
CA MET A 509 32.66 -9.08 -19.46
C MET A 509 33.57 -10.23 -19.95
N LEU A 510 34.85 -10.23 -19.54
CA LEU A 510 35.79 -11.27 -19.89
C LEU A 510 35.46 -12.64 -19.31
N GLU A 511 34.82 -12.68 -18.14
CA GLU A 511 34.26 -13.93 -17.58
C GLU A 511 33.24 -14.56 -18.53
N LEU A 512 32.38 -13.76 -19.16
CA LEU A 512 31.42 -14.24 -20.17
C LEU A 512 32.11 -14.69 -21.44
N VAL A 513 33.22 -14.05 -21.81
CA VAL A 513 34.05 -14.42 -22.99
C VAL A 513 34.77 -15.77 -22.77
N VAL A 514 35.39 -15.92 -21.62
CA VAL A 514 36.14 -17.13 -21.25
C VAL A 514 35.19 -18.30 -20.97
N GLY A 515 34.07 -18.05 -20.29
CA GLY A 515 33.12 -19.08 -19.88
C GLY A 515 33.64 -19.97 -18.75
N GLY A 516 32.96 -21.09 -18.51
CA GLY A 516 33.35 -22.09 -17.53
C GLY A 516 33.22 -21.61 -16.07
N SER A 517 34.27 -21.78 -15.27
CA SER A 517 34.32 -21.42 -13.85
C SER A 517 34.71 -19.97 -13.56
N GLY A 518 34.80 -19.13 -14.60
CA GLY A 518 35.19 -17.72 -14.50
C GLY A 518 36.69 -17.50 -14.61
N LEU A 519 37.12 -16.28 -14.23
CA LEU A 519 38.52 -15.88 -14.31
C LEU A 519 39.32 -16.34 -13.08
N THR A 520 40.55 -16.83 -13.34
CA THR A 520 41.52 -17.15 -12.27
C THR A 520 42.13 -15.87 -11.68
N ALA A 521 42.74 -15.97 -10.51
CA ALA A 521 43.44 -14.85 -9.88
C ALA A 521 44.59 -14.31 -10.74
N GLU A 522 45.30 -15.19 -11.44
CA GLU A 522 46.36 -14.83 -12.39
C GLU A 522 45.82 -14.04 -13.60
N GLU A 523 44.72 -14.51 -14.18
CA GLU A 523 44.03 -13.82 -15.28
C GLU A 523 43.56 -12.41 -14.86
N LYS A 524 42.97 -12.28 -13.68
CA LYS A 524 42.57 -10.99 -13.12
C LYS A 524 43.74 -10.03 -12.95
N SER A 525 44.86 -10.50 -12.45
CA SER A 525 46.06 -9.69 -12.23
C SER A 525 46.66 -9.18 -13.56
N VAL A 526 46.67 -10.00 -14.57
CA VAL A 526 47.16 -9.61 -15.92
C VAL A 526 46.24 -8.57 -16.56
N ILE A 527 44.93 -8.75 -16.45
CA ILE A 527 43.93 -7.79 -16.94
C ILE A 527 44.08 -6.45 -16.23
N ASP A 528 44.13 -6.46 -14.91
CA ASP A 528 44.26 -5.25 -14.09
C ASP A 528 45.52 -4.47 -14.40
N ARG A 529 46.63 -5.14 -14.69
CA ARG A 529 47.87 -4.53 -15.11
C ARG A 529 47.80 -3.89 -16.51
N CYS A 530 47.09 -4.48 -17.45
CA CYS A 530 46.94 -3.99 -18.81
C CYS A 530 46.06 -2.74 -18.92
N LEU A 531 45.05 -2.61 -18.08
CA LEU A 531 44.04 -1.55 -18.20
C LEU A 531 44.60 -0.13 -18.08
N PRO A 532 45.44 0.23 -17.11
CA PRO A 532 46.00 1.58 -17.02
C PRO A 532 46.78 1.96 -18.29
N LYS A 533 47.47 0.99 -18.92
CA LYS A 533 48.30 1.20 -20.13
C LYS A 533 47.47 1.51 -21.37
N ILE A 534 46.32 0.85 -21.53
CA ILE A 534 45.45 1.11 -22.72
C ILE A 534 44.70 2.43 -22.60
N TYR A 535 44.47 2.93 -21.36
CA TYR A 535 43.80 4.22 -21.11
C TYR A 535 44.74 5.42 -21.01
N GLU A 536 46.05 5.21 -20.98
CA GLU A 536 47.05 6.28 -20.78
C GLU A 536 46.87 7.43 -21.79
N LYS A 537 46.71 7.11 -23.06
CA LYS A 537 46.49 8.07 -24.14
C LYS A 537 45.20 8.89 -23.96
N TYR A 538 44.14 8.26 -23.47
CA TYR A 538 42.88 8.92 -23.22
C TYR A 538 42.96 9.86 -22.00
N PHE A 539 43.61 9.44 -20.96
CA PHE A 539 43.74 10.30 -19.74
C PHE A 539 44.65 11.50 -19.97
N ASP A 540 45.66 11.35 -20.85
CA ASP A 540 46.54 12.46 -21.25
C ASP A 540 45.80 13.47 -22.13
N ASN A 541 44.94 13.02 -23.03
CA ASN A 541 44.11 13.85 -23.91
C ASN A 541 42.74 13.21 -24.11
N PRO A 542 41.74 13.56 -23.29
CA PRO A 542 40.40 12.90 -23.26
C PRO A 542 39.55 13.30 -24.50
N THR A 543 39.88 12.76 -25.66
CA THR A 543 39.08 12.89 -26.86
C THR A 543 38.48 11.54 -27.27
N PRO A 544 37.35 11.50 -28.00
CA PRO A 544 36.76 10.26 -28.46
C PRO A 544 37.72 9.38 -29.29
N ASP A 545 38.61 9.98 -30.03
CA ASP A 545 39.60 9.26 -30.87
C ASP A 545 40.67 8.53 -30.06
N ASN A 546 40.91 8.95 -28.82
CA ASN A 546 41.85 8.33 -27.89
C ASN A 546 41.23 7.25 -27.00
N MET A 547 39.92 7.07 -27.06
CA MET A 547 39.23 6.03 -26.27
C MET A 547 39.69 4.64 -26.77
N PRO A 548 40.17 3.77 -25.86
CA PRO A 548 40.56 2.42 -26.27
C PRO A 548 39.32 1.60 -26.70
N ILE A 549 39.59 0.62 -27.55
CA ILE A 549 38.60 -0.39 -27.98
C ILE A 549 39.09 -1.79 -27.65
N LEU A 550 38.31 -2.81 -27.89
CA LEU A 550 38.68 -4.21 -27.57
C LEU A 550 39.97 -4.64 -28.26
N GLN A 551 40.26 -4.12 -29.46
CA GLN A 551 41.52 -4.37 -30.15
C GLN A 551 42.72 -3.96 -29.31
N ASP A 552 42.67 -2.81 -28.64
CA ASP A 552 43.77 -2.31 -27.81
C ASP A 552 44.01 -3.23 -26.60
N LEU A 553 42.92 -3.73 -25.96
CA LEU A 553 43.04 -4.70 -24.88
C LEU A 553 43.62 -6.05 -25.38
N TYR A 554 43.15 -6.52 -26.54
CA TYR A 554 43.64 -7.74 -27.16
C TYR A 554 45.13 -7.64 -27.43
N ASP A 555 45.60 -6.57 -28.07
CA ASP A 555 47.01 -6.35 -28.40
C ASP A 555 47.86 -6.27 -27.12
N MET A 556 47.38 -5.60 -26.07
CA MET A 556 48.06 -5.49 -24.79
C MET A 556 48.22 -6.84 -24.10
N LEU A 557 47.15 -7.66 -24.07
CA LEU A 557 47.16 -8.99 -23.47
C LEU A 557 48.08 -9.94 -24.24
N LYS A 558 48.07 -9.88 -25.57
CA LYS A 558 48.93 -10.69 -26.44
C LYS A 558 50.39 -10.38 -26.24
N GLY A 559 50.73 -9.14 -25.92
CA GLY A 559 52.11 -8.67 -25.66
C GLY A 559 52.65 -8.96 -24.28
N GLN A 560 51.87 -9.56 -23.37
CA GLN A 560 52.33 -9.91 -22.03
C GLN A 560 53.29 -11.12 -22.06
N GLU A 561 54.21 -11.17 -21.09
CA GLU A 561 55.16 -12.26 -21.02
C GLU A 561 54.52 -13.58 -20.58
N GLU A 562 53.51 -13.48 -19.68
CA GLU A 562 52.80 -14.64 -19.17
C GLU A 562 51.95 -15.36 -20.21
N LYS A 563 51.95 -16.67 -20.18
CA LYS A 563 51.10 -17.50 -21.02
C LYS A 563 49.62 -17.22 -20.92
N VAL A 564 49.20 -16.80 -19.72
CA VAL A 564 47.80 -16.44 -19.41
C VAL A 564 47.34 -15.25 -20.23
N GLY A 565 48.17 -14.22 -20.43
CA GLY A 565 47.86 -13.08 -21.28
C GLY A 565 47.60 -13.48 -22.73
N LYS A 566 48.44 -14.36 -23.29
CA LYS A 566 48.26 -14.89 -24.63
C LYS A 566 47.03 -15.78 -24.77
N LYS A 567 46.72 -16.56 -23.74
CA LYS A 567 45.52 -17.38 -23.68
C LYS A 567 44.26 -16.52 -23.68
N LEU A 568 44.20 -15.49 -22.85
CA LEU A 568 43.09 -14.53 -22.83
C LEU A 568 42.91 -13.83 -24.17
N ALA A 569 43.99 -13.40 -24.80
CA ALA A 569 43.95 -12.82 -26.13
C ALA A 569 43.35 -13.79 -27.16
N THR A 570 43.76 -15.05 -27.15
CA THR A 570 43.20 -16.08 -28.04
C THR A 570 41.73 -16.30 -27.79
N GLU A 571 41.28 -16.33 -26.52
CA GLU A 571 39.85 -16.49 -26.16
C GLU A 571 39.02 -15.28 -26.56
N MET A 572 39.57 -14.08 -26.58
CA MET A 572 38.93 -12.85 -27.06
C MET A 572 38.89 -12.72 -28.58
N GLU A 573 39.72 -13.45 -29.33
CA GLU A 573 39.97 -13.21 -30.76
C GLU A 573 38.68 -13.21 -31.59
N ILE A 574 37.73 -14.09 -31.28
CA ILE A 574 36.43 -14.17 -31.95
C ILE A 574 35.60 -12.88 -31.81
N TYR A 575 35.78 -12.16 -30.70
CA TYR A 575 35.08 -10.91 -30.42
C TYR A 575 35.82 -9.66 -30.89
N VAL A 576 37.06 -9.79 -31.31
CA VAL A 576 37.93 -8.70 -31.79
C VAL A 576 38.03 -8.69 -33.30
N SER A 577 38.61 -9.74 -33.88
CA SER A 577 38.82 -9.90 -35.32
C SER A 577 37.98 -11.00 -35.94
N GLY A 578 37.31 -11.81 -35.17
CA GLY A 578 36.48 -12.92 -35.62
C GLY A 578 35.03 -12.51 -35.96
N SER A 579 34.16 -13.51 -36.07
CA SER A 579 32.79 -13.35 -36.52
C SER A 579 31.85 -12.63 -35.55
N LEU A 580 32.25 -12.48 -34.27
CA LEU A 580 31.47 -11.84 -33.22
C LEU A 580 32.02 -10.47 -32.80
N ASN A 581 32.56 -9.72 -33.74
CA ASN A 581 33.30 -8.47 -33.53
C ASN A 581 32.39 -7.22 -33.36
N VAL A 582 31.15 -7.38 -32.99
CA VAL A 582 30.12 -6.31 -32.84
C VAL A 582 30.56 -5.19 -31.90
N PHE A 583 31.29 -5.51 -30.84
CA PHE A 583 31.71 -4.56 -29.82
C PHE A 583 33.16 -4.01 -30.01
N ASN A 584 33.84 -4.37 -31.06
CA ASN A 584 35.21 -3.88 -31.34
C ASN A 584 35.16 -2.59 -32.14
N HIS A 585 34.46 -1.59 -31.69
CA HIS A 585 34.30 -0.28 -32.35
C HIS A 585 34.20 0.82 -31.29
N ARG A 586 34.56 2.04 -31.68
CA ARG A 586 34.23 3.22 -30.87
C ARG A 586 32.73 3.48 -30.91
N SER A 587 32.16 3.93 -29.80
CA SER A 587 30.75 4.29 -29.73
C SER A 587 30.43 5.46 -30.67
N ASN A 588 29.32 5.35 -31.40
CA ASN A 588 28.83 6.35 -32.34
C ASN A 588 27.36 6.73 -32.08
N VAL A 589 26.79 6.29 -30.97
CA VAL A 589 25.40 6.55 -30.60
C VAL A 589 25.31 7.73 -29.65
N ASP A 590 24.25 8.53 -29.81
CA ASP A 590 23.93 9.65 -28.90
C ASP A 590 23.06 9.16 -27.78
N LEU A 591 23.58 9.18 -26.56
CA LEU A 591 22.86 8.80 -25.32
C LEU A 591 22.15 9.98 -24.63
N ASN A 592 22.13 11.18 -25.24
CA ASN A 592 21.53 12.36 -24.62
C ASN A 592 20.01 12.43 -24.77
N LYS A 593 19.38 11.49 -25.44
CA LYS A 593 17.92 11.41 -25.54
C LYS A 593 17.26 11.05 -24.22
N LYS A 594 16.07 11.60 -23.97
CA LYS A 594 15.28 11.31 -22.79
C LYS A 594 14.77 9.87 -22.76
N LEU A 595 14.43 9.32 -23.92
CA LEU A 595 13.88 7.97 -24.06
C LEU A 595 14.73 7.18 -25.04
N LEU A 596 15.35 6.12 -24.54
CA LEU A 596 16.26 5.24 -25.32
C LEU A 596 15.84 3.78 -25.17
N CYS A 597 15.91 3.03 -26.26
CA CYS A 597 15.76 1.58 -26.25
C CYS A 597 16.95 0.94 -26.98
N PHE A 598 17.63 0.06 -26.29
CA PHE A 598 18.67 -0.78 -26.89
C PHE A 598 18.06 -2.11 -27.32
N ASP A 599 17.76 -2.24 -28.59
CA ASP A 599 17.28 -3.48 -29.22
C ASP A 599 18.42 -4.39 -29.56
N ILE A 600 18.55 -5.49 -28.83
CA ILE A 600 19.58 -6.51 -29.02
C ILE A 600 19.00 -7.85 -29.45
N LYS A 601 17.80 -7.87 -29.99
CA LYS A 601 17.12 -9.09 -30.42
C LYS A 601 17.94 -9.90 -31.46
N GLU A 602 18.56 -9.21 -32.37
CA GLU A 602 19.34 -9.82 -33.45
C GLU A 602 20.79 -10.19 -33.06
N LEU A 603 21.22 -9.90 -31.83
CA LEU A 603 22.44 -10.47 -31.28
C LEU A 603 22.22 -11.96 -30.99
N GLY A 604 23.09 -12.82 -31.46
CA GLY A 604 23.08 -14.25 -31.18
C GLY A 604 23.17 -14.51 -29.65
N SER A 605 22.78 -15.69 -29.21
CA SER A 605 22.75 -16.07 -27.80
C SER A 605 24.09 -15.85 -27.07
N GLN A 606 25.21 -16.01 -27.71
CA GLN A 606 26.56 -15.77 -27.18
C GLN A 606 26.82 -14.30 -26.85
N LEU A 607 26.36 -13.38 -27.73
CA LEU A 607 26.55 -11.94 -27.57
C LEU A 607 25.48 -11.26 -26.72
N LYS A 608 24.34 -11.89 -26.53
CA LYS A 608 23.19 -11.29 -25.84
C LYS A 608 23.51 -10.90 -24.39
N LYS A 609 24.13 -11.77 -23.61
CA LYS A 609 24.57 -11.49 -22.25
C LYS A 609 25.62 -10.39 -22.18
N ILE A 610 26.62 -10.46 -23.08
CA ILE A 610 27.66 -9.43 -23.20
C ILE A 610 27.03 -8.09 -23.58
N GLY A 611 26.10 -8.08 -24.51
CA GLY A 611 25.33 -6.89 -24.89
C GLY A 611 24.57 -6.27 -23.74
N MET A 612 23.87 -7.08 -22.94
CA MET A 612 23.16 -6.62 -21.75
C MET A 612 24.12 -5.99 -20.73
N LEU A 613 25.28 -6.60 -20.52
CA LEU A 613 26.29 -6.08 -19.59
C LEU A 613 26.89 -4.76 -20.11
N VAL A 614 27.19 -4.65 -21.39
CA VAL A 614 27.67 -3.41 -22.00
C VAL A 614 26.67 -2.28 -21.92
N ILE A 615 25.39 -2.57 -22.18
CA ILE A 615 24.30 -1.59 -22.01
C ILE A 615 24.21 -1.12 -20.58
N GLN A 616 24.27 -2.02 -19.60
CA GLN A 616 24.23 -1.66 -18.17
C GLN A 616 25.36 -0.70 -17.79
N ASP A 617 26.54 -0.91 -18.31
CA ASP A 617 27.67 -0.01 -18.10
C ASP A 617 27.47 1.36 -18.78
N GLN A 618 26.93 1.40 -19.99
CA GLN A 618 26.57 2.65 -20.67
C GLN A 618 25.48 3.43 -19.89
N VAL A 619 24.51 2.73 -19.33
CA VAL A 619 23.49 3.34 -18.48
C VAL A 619 24.09 3.91 -17.20
N TRP A 620 25.07 3.24 -16.63
CA TRP A 620 25.82 3.77 -15.48
C TRP A 620 26.48 5.12 -15.82
N ASN A 621 27.08 5.24 -16.99
CA ASN A 621 27.58 6.53 -17.47
C ASN A 621 26.49 7.60 -17.50
N LYS A 622 25.31 7.27 -17.97
CA LYS A 622 24.16 8.19 -18.03
C LYS A 622 23.66 8.60 -16.62
N VAL A 623 23.55 7.65 -15.72
CA VAL A 623 23.18 7.89 -14.32
C VAL A 623 24.18 8.82 -13.64
N SER A 624 25.46 8.62 -13.90
CA SER A 624 26.55 9.48 -13.39
C SER A 624 26.44 10.92 -13.88
N GLN A 625 26.11 11.11 -15.15
CA GLN A 625 25.90 12.44 -15.75
C GLN A 625 24.66 13.15 -15.22
N ASN A 626 23.58 12.40 -14.94
CA ASN A 626 22.32 12.94 -14.43
C ASN A 626 22.32 13.20 -12.92
N ARG A 627 23.36 12.81 -12.21
CA ARG A 627 23.48 12.97 -10.76
C ARG A 627 23.17 14.41 -10.31
N GLY A 628 22.18 14.53 -9.41
CA GLY A 628 21.77 15.82 -8.83
C GLY A 628 20.88 16.68 -9.74
N SER A 629 20.59 16.28 -10.97
CA SER A 629 19.72 17.01 -11.90
C SER A 629 18.38 16.31 -12.12
N LYS A 630 18.39 15.05 -12.44
CA LYS A 630 17.20 14.23 -12.70
C LYS A 630 17.43 12.74 -12.44
N ALA A 631 16.38 11.98 -12.25
CA ALA A 631 16.45 10.54 -12.11
C ALA A 631 16.59 9.85 -13.50
N THR A 632 17.19 8.67 -13.48
CA THR A 632 17.31 7.79 -14.66
C THR A 632 16.63 6.48 -14.35
N ARG A 633 15.57 6.14 -15.10
CA ARG A 633 14.86 4.86 -14.98
C ARG A 633 15.44 3.90 -16.02
N TYR A 634 15.92 2.77 -15.54
CA TYR A 634 16.52 1.74 -16.36
C TYR A 634 15.74 0.44 -16.26
N TYR A 635 15.18 -0.02 -17.37
CA TYR A 635 14.41 -1.26 -17.48
C TYR A 635 15.21 -2.32 -18.20
N ILE A 636 15.34 -3.49 -17.61
CA ILE A 636 16.10 -4.61 -18.14
C ILE A 636 15.15 -5.79 -18.33
N ASP A 637 14.78 -6.10 -19.55
CA ASP A 637 14.02 -7.31 -19.83
C ASP A 637 14.93 -8.54 -19.83
N GLU A 638 14.38 -9.71 -19.56
CA GLU A 638 15.10 -10.97 -19.37
C GLU A 638 16.27 -10.85 -18.36
N PHE A 639 16.06 -10.12 -17.29
CA PHE A 639 17.08 -9.75 -16.28
C PHE A 639 17.80 -10.97 -15.69
N HIS A 640 17.13 -12.13 -15.60
CA HIS A 640 17.72 -13.37 -15.08
C HIS A 640 18.96 -13.81 -15.86
N LEU A 641 19.11 -13.40 -17.13
CA LEU A 641 20.29 -13.74 -17.93
C LEU A 641 21.59 -13.17 -17.34
N LEU A 642 21.52 -12.01 -16.67
CA LEU A 642 22.68 -11.39 -16.00
C LEU A 642 23.01 -12.04 -14.65
N LEU A 643 22.15 -12.91 -14.14
CA LEU A 643 22.27 -13.48 -12.81
C LEU A 643 22.75 -14.93 -12.78
N LYS A 644 22.95 -15.54 -13.96
CA LYS A 644 23.41 -16.93 -14.08
C LYS A 644 24.90 -17.14 -13.80
N ASP A 645 25.71 -16.12 -14.06
CA ASP A 645 27.15 -16.15 -13.88
C ASP A 645 27.52 -15.35 -12.62
N GLU A 646 28.34 -15.91 -11.74
CA GLU A 646 28.63 -15.35 -10.41
C GLU A 646 29.21 -13.92 -10.44
N GLN A 647 30.22 -13.69 -11.26
CA GLN A 647 30.87 -12.37 -11.37
C GLN A 647 29.91 -11.33 -11.97
N THR A 648 29.14 -11.71 -12.98
CA THR A 648 28.14 -10.85 -13.62
C THR A 648 27.01 -10.53 -12.66
N ALA A 649 26.55 -11.52 -11.89
CA ALA A 649 25.54 -11.31 -10.84
C ALA A 649 26.06 -10.35 -9.76
N SER A 650 27.25 -10.55 -9.26
CA SER A 650 27.89 -9.67 -8.26
C SER A 650 28.04 -8.24 -8.78
N TYR A 651 28.49 -8.09 -10.02
CA TYR A 651 28.61 -6.79 -10.67
C TYR A 651 27.26 -6.08 -10.78
N SER A 652 26.23 -6.79 -11.21
CA SER A 652 24.87 -6.25 -11.35
C SER A 652 24.30 -5.80 -10.01
N VAL A 653 24.46 -6.58 -8.95
CA VAL A 653 24.04 -6.21 -7.59
C VAL A 653 24.74 -4.94 -7.11
N GLU A 654 26.05 -4.84 -7.34
CA GLU A 654 26.84 -3.67 -6.93
C GLU A 654 26.41 -2.41 -7.69
N ILE A 655 26.23 -2.50 -8.99
CA ILE A 655 25.78 -1.38 -9.82
C ILE A 655 24.39 -0.92 -9.39
N TRP A 656 23.47 -1.81 -9.08
CA TRP A 656 22.15 -1.45 -8.59
C TRP A 656 22.20 -0.70 -7.27
N LYS A 657 23.08 -1.07 -6.35
CA LYS A 657 23.32 -0.33 -5.11
C LYS A 657 23.84 1.10 -5.37
N ARG A 658 24.72 1.24 -6.37
CA ARG A 658 25.27 2.54 -6.77
C ARG A 658 24.22 3.40 -7.49
N PHE A 659 23.42 2.84 -8.37
CA PHE A 659 22.34 3.54 -9.05
C PHE A 659 21.46 4.31 -8.07
N ARG A 660 21.10 3.68 -6.97
CA ARG A 660 20.31 4.29 -5.90
C ARG A 660 20.93 5.59 -5.36
N LYS A 661 22.22 5.61 -5.09
CA LYS A 661 22.91 6.79 -4.57
C LYS A 661 22.89 7.97 -5.57
N TRP A 662 22.80 7.69 -6.84
CA TRP A 662 22.98 8.67 -7.92
C TRP A 662 21.67 8.98 -8.66
N GLY A 663 20.54 8.54 -8.14
CA GLY A 663 19.23 8.80 -8.72
C GLY A 663 18.84 7.84 -9.84
N GLY A 664 19.53 6.71 -9.97
CA GLY A 664 19.13 5.61 -10.85
C GLY A 664 18.04 4.75 -10.23
N ILE A 665 17.08 4.33 -11.05
CA ILE A 665 15.96 3.46 -10.66
C ILE A 665 15.96 2.26 -11.61
N PRO A 666 16.75 1.22 -11.33
CA PRO A 666 16.80 0.02 -12.15
C PRO A 666 15.57 -0.87 -11.87
N THR A 667 15.03 -1.49 -12.91
CA THR A 667 13.91 -2.42 -12.84
C THR A 667 14.21 -3.65 -13.68
N GLY A 668 14.32 -4.80 -13.05
CA GLY A 668 14.48 -6.09 -13.71
C GLY A 668 13.13 -6.72 -14.04
N ILE A 669 12.98 -7.19 -15.28
CA ILE A 669 11.77 -7.85 -15.76
C ILE A 669 12.13 -9.30 -16.08
N THR A 670 11.41 -10.25 -15.49
CA THR A 670 11.73 -11.67 -15.72
C THR A 670 10.53 -12.58 -15.48
N GLN A 671 10.56 -13.74 -16.13
CA GLN A 671 9.54 -14.78 -15.98
C GLN A 671 9.95 -15.87 -14.96
N ASN A 672 11.23 -16.09 -14.72
CA ASN A 672 11.72 -17.22 -13.92
C ASN A 672 12.04 -16.82 -12.49
N VAL A 673 11.01 -16.72 -11.66
CA VAL A 673 11.16 -16.40 -10.22
C VAL A 673 11.96 -17.48 -9.49
N LYS A 674 11.77 -18.75 -9.84
CA LYS A 674 12.48 -19.87 -9.20
C LYS A 674 14.00 -19.76 -9.36
N ASP A 675 14.46 -19.44 -10.55
CA ASP A 675 15.89 -19.25 -10.83
C ASP A 675 16.46 -18.04 -10.06
N LEU A 676 15.64 -16.99 -9.88
CA LEU A 676 15.98 -15.83 -9.08
C LEU A 676 16.14 -16.14 -7.59
N LEU A 677 15.35 -17.06 -7.05
CA LEU A 677 15.34 -17.38 -5.61
C LEU A 677 16.36 -18.43 -5.19
N MET A 678 17.14 -18.97 -6.13
CA MET A 678 18.06 -20.09 -5.87
C MET A 678 19.51 -19.65 -5.56
N SER A 679 19.90 -18.42 -5.78
CA SER A 679 21.26 -17.93 -5.52
C SER A 679 21.31 -16.87 -4.42
N LYS A 680 22.47 -16.84 -3.70
CA LYS A 680 22.72 -15.88 -2.62
C LYS A 680 22.84 -14.43 -3.12
N GLU A 681 23.36 -14.24 -4.33
CA GLU A 681 23.46 -12.92 -4.95
C GLU A 681 22.07 -12.35 -5.25
N ILE A 682 21.11 -13.19 -5.56
CA ILE A 682 19.74 -12.81 -5.86
C ILE A 682 18.96 -12.48 -4.60
N GLU A 683 19.19 -13.19 -3.49
CA GLU A 683 18.67 -12.78 -2.19
C GLU A 683 19.07 -11.33 -1.87
N ASN A 684 20.31 -10.96 -2.18
CA ASN A 684 20.77 -9.58 -2.04
C ASN A 684 20.02 -8.58 -2.91
N ILE A 685 19.58 -8.96 -4.11
CA ILE A 685 18.76 -8.10 -4.98
C ILE A 685 17.38 -7.91 -4.37
N PHE A 686 16.72 -8.98 -3.91
CA PHE A 686 15.44 -8.89 -3.22
C PHE A 686 15.51 -8.03 -1.95
N ASP A 687 16.54 -8.20 -1.14
CA ASP A 687 16.75 -7.42 0.09
C ASP A 687 16.98 -5.92 -0.18
N ASN A 688 17.47 -5.57 -1.37
CA ASN A 688 17.68 -4.20 -1.81
C ASN A 688 16.61 -3.69 -2.79
N THR A 689 15.47 -4.36 -2.85
CA THR A 689 14.36 -4.03 -3.76
C THR A 689 13.09 -3.84 -2.94
N ASP A 690 12.61 -2.60 -2.85
CA ASP A 690 11.39 -2.28 -2.13
C ASP A 690 10.15 -2.25 -3.05
N PHE A 691 10.34 -2.33 -4.36
CA PHE A 691 9.26 -2.35 -5.34
C PHE A 691 9.23 -3.67 -6.09
N VAL A 692 8.15 -4.44 -5.97
CA VAL A 692 7.95 -5.67 -6.73
C VAL A 692 6.52 -5.70 -7.28
N LEU A 693 6.41 -5.79 -8.60
CA LEU A 693 5.15 -6.03 -9.28
C LEU A 693 5.09 -7.52 -9.64
N MET A 694 4.31 -8.27 -8.89
CA MET A 694 4.19 -9.71 -9.07
C MET A 694 2.88 -10.05 -9.77
N LEU A 695 3.00 -10.53 -10.99
CA LEU A 695 1.89 -11.05 -11.78
C LEU A 695 1.76 -12.56 -11.57
N ASN A 696 0.96 -13.24 -12.39
CA ASN A 696 0.73 -14.65 -12.25
C ASN A 696 2.02 -15.47 -12.19
N GLN A 697 2.08 -16.41 -11.26
CA GLN A 697 3.21 -17.31 -11.03
C GLN A 697 2.82 -18.77 -11.31
N ALA A 698 3.80 -19.60 -11.63
CA ALA A 698 3.58 -21.02 -11.79
C ALA A 698 3.13 -21.68 -10.47
N SER A 699 2.19 -22.61 -10.54
CA SER A 699 1.63 -23.28 -9.35
C SER A 699 2.67 -24.02 -8.52
N GLY A 700 3.74 -24.53 -9.13
CA GLY A 700 4.85 -25.19 -8.44
C GLY A 700 5.75 -24.29 -7.59
N ASP A 701 5.63 -22.97 -7.75
CA ASP A 701 6.48 -22.00 -7.07
C ASP A 701 5.82 -21.40 -5.81
N ARG A 702 4.59 -21.78 -5.49
CA ARG A 702 3.81 -21.25 -4.36
C ARG A 702 4.52 -21.28 -3.03
N GLU A 703 5.05 -22.43 -2.65
CA GLU A 703 5.71 -22.62 -1.35
C GLU A 703 6.98 -21.80 -1.23
N ILE A 704 7.74 -21.71 -2.31
CA ILE A 704 8.96 -20.90 -2.37
C ILE A 704 8.64 -19.41 -2.23
N LEU A 705 7.63 -18.93 -2.95
CA LEU A 705 7.16 -17.55 -2.89
C LEU A 705 6.63 -17.19 -1.49
N ALA A 706 5.77 -18.03 -0.93
CA ALA A 706 5.21 -17.82 0.40
C ALA A 706 6.30 -17.72 1.47
N ARG A 707 7.30 -18.59 1.42
CA ARG A 707 8.38 -18.64 2.39
C ARG A 707 9.37 -17.49 2.24
N LYS A 708 9.86 -17.25 1.01
CA LYS A 708 10.91 -16.24 0.75
C LYS A 708 10.40 -14.80 0.80
N LEU A 709 9.19 -14.56 0.32
CA LEU A 709 8.60 -13.22 0.25
C LEU A 709 7.59 -12.94 1.35
N LYS A 710 7.38 -13.88 2.27
CA LYS A 710 6.42 -13.77 3.38
C LYS A 710 5.00 -13.40 2.90
N ILE A 711 4.55 -14.08 1.85
CA ILE A 711 3.21 -13.89 1.28
C ILE A 711 2.23 -14.80 2.02
N SER A 712 1.10 -14.26 2.48
CA SER A 712 0.02 -15.04 3.10
C SER A 712 -0.72 -15.91 2.09
N LEU A 713 -1.42 -16.96 2.57
CA LEU A 713 -2.28 -17.78 1.72
C LEU A 713 -3.36 -16.96 0.98
N PRO A 714 -4.08 -16.01 1.63
CA PRO A 714 -5.00 -15.13 0.93
C PRO A 714 -4.35 -14.29 -0.17
N GLN A 715 -3.12 -13.81 0.05
CA GLN A 715 -2.37 -13.04 -0.94
C GLN A 715 -1.93 -13.91 -2.13
N LEU A 716 -1.53 -15.17 -1.89
CA LEU A 716 -1.13 -16.10 -2.95
C LEU A 716 -2.21 -16.29 -4.02
N ARG A 717 -3.48 -16.17 -3.69
CA ARG A 717 -4.59 -16.28 -4.64
C ARG A 717 -4.52 -15.24 -5.76
N TYR A 718 -3.93 -14.08 -5.51
CA TYR A 718 -3.78 -13.00 -6.50
C TYR A 718 -2.62 -13.21 -7.47
N VAL A 719 -1.71 -14.13 -7.20
CA VAL A 719 -0.55 -14.45 -8.04
C VAL A 719 -0.52 -15.89 -8.53
N THR A 720 -1.52 -16.69 -8.16
CA THR A 720 -1.70 -18.07 -8.63
C THR A 720 -3.08 -18.20 -9.24
N ASN A 721 -3.17 -18.67 -10.50
CA ASN A 721 -4.42 -18.71 -11.27
C ASN A 721 -5.08 -17.33 -11.46
N SER A 722 -4.28 -16.28 -11.48
CA SER A 722 -4.74 -14.93 -11.79
C SER A 722 -4.82 -14.69 -13.30
N ASN A 723 -5.69 -13.76 -13.69
CA ASN A 723 -5.82 -13.33 -15.07
C ASN A 723 -4.69 -12.35 -15.44
N GLU A 724 -4.60 -12.05 -16.74
CA GLU A 724 -3.69 -11.01 -17.24
C GLU A 724 -3.97 -9.66 -16.54
N GLY A 725 -2.91 -9.00 -16.08
CA GLY A 725 -3.00 -7.71 -15.38
C GLY A 725 -3.46 -7.78 -13.93
N GLU A 726 -3.47 -8.97 -13.33
CA GLU A 726 -3.80 -9.17 -11.92
C GLU A 726 -2.58 -9.67 -11.14
N GLY A 727 -2.41 -9.18 -9.93
CA GLY A 727 -1.27 -9.61 -9.10
C GLY A 727 -1.16 -8.89 -7.77
N LEU A 728 0.05 -8.88 -7.23
CA LEU A 728 0.42 -8.19 -6.00
C LEU A 728 1.46 -7.11 -6.28
N LEU A 729 1.27 -5.94 -5.70
CA LEU A 729 2.24 -4.86 -5.70
C LEU A 729 2.86 -4.72 -4.31
N PHE A 730 4.18 -4.87 -4.25
CA PHE A 730 4.99 -4.63 -3.07
C PHE A 730 5.58 -3.23 -3.16
N PHE A 731 5.32 -2.41 -2.17
CA PHE A 731 5.83 -1.06 -2.07
C PHE A 731 6.32 -0.81 -0.64
N GLY A 732 7.61 -1.00 -0.41
CA GLY A 732 8.16 -1.03 0.95
C GLY A 732 7.56 -2.20 1.74
N ASN A 733 6.95 -1.89 2.86
CA ASN A 733 6.25 -2.88 3.70
C ASN A 733 4.79 -3.11 3.31
N THR A 734 4.28 -2.33 2.36
CA THR A 734 2.90 -2.41 1.88
C THR A 734 2.77 -3.45 0.79
N ILE A 735 1.80 -4.36 0.90
CA ILE A 735 1.46 -5.34 -0.14
C ILE A 735 -0.01 -5.16 -0.48
N VAL A 736 -0.30 -4.76 -1.71
CA VAL A 736 -1.67 -4.56 -2.18
C VAL A 736 -1.97 -5.43 -3.40
N PRO A 737 -3.10 -6.15 -3.43
CA PRO A 737 -3.55 -6.82 -4.63
C PRO A 737 -4.02 -5.78 -5.64
N PHE A 738 -3.67 -5.95 -6.91
CA PHE A 738 -3.99 -4.98 -7.95
C PHE A 738 -4.67 -5.60 -9.18
N LEU A 739 -5.44 -4.76 -9.87
CA LEU A 739 -6.03 -5.01 -11.17
C LEU A 739 -5.57 -3.92 -12.13
N ASP A 740 -4.84 -4.29 -13.16
CA ASP A 740 -4.41 -3.36 -14.21
C ASP A 740 -5.23 -3.60 -15.49
N LYS A 741 -6.50 -3.22 -15.44
CA LYS A 741 -7.43 -3.26 -16.57
C LYS A 741 -7.51 -1.89 -17.22
N PHE A 742 -6.46 -1.55 -17.97
CA PHE A 742 -6.40 -0.28 -18.65
C PHE A 742 -7.45 -0.20 -19.76
N PRO A 743 -8.19 0.93 -19.89
CA PRO A 743 -9.23 1.05 -20.93
C PRO A 743 -8.67 0.91 -22.35
N LYS A 744 -9.18 -0.05 -23.10
CA LYS A 744 -8.69 -0.41 -24.44
C LYS A 744 -9.01 0.62 -25.54
N ASP A 745 -9.98 1.49 -25.30
CA ASP A 745 -10.42 2.53 -26.19
C ASP A 745 -9.61 3.83 -26.11
N THR A 746 -8.61 3.87 -25.22
CA THR A 746 -7.73 5.03 -25.04
C THR A 746 -6.57 5.03 -26.06
N ILE A 747 -6.10 6.23 -26.42
CA ILE A 747 -4.91 6.43 -27.25
C ILE A 747 -3.68 5.83 -26.54
N LEU A 748 -3.58 6.03 -25.25
CA LEU A 748 -2.47 5.52 -24.45
C LEU A 748 -2.40 3.99 -24.47
N TYR A 749 -3.54 3.30 -24.37
CA TYR A 749 -3.58 1.83 -24.50
C TYR A 749 -3.07 1.38 -25.87
N GLN A 750 -3.49 2.05 -26.95
CA GLN A 750 -3.04 1.70 -28.31
C GLN A 750 -1.54 1.88 -28.51
N LYS A 751 -0.93 2.81 -27.77
CA LYS A 751 0.54 2.98 -27.78
C LYS A 751 1.28 1.91 -26.99
N MET A 752 0.64 1.29 -26.00
CA MET A 752 1.24 0.30 -25.11
C MET A 752 1.02 -1.15 -25.56
N THR A 753 -0.11 -1.45 -26.23
CA THR A 753 -0.44 -2.82 -26.61
C THR A 753 0.50 -3.36 -27.69
N THR A 754 0.82 -4.65 -27.58
CA THR A 754 1.58 -5.41 -28.60
C THR A 754 0.77 -6.55 -29.19
N LYS A 755 -0.49 -6.71 -28.77
CA LYS A 755 -1.35 -7.76 -29.32
C LYS A 755 -1.74 -7.41 -30.76
N PRO A 756 -1.44 -8.25 -31.76
CA PRO A 756 -1.70 -7.96 -33.16
C PRO A 756 -3.18 -7.65 -33.47
N GLU A 757 -4.08 -8.33 -32.75
CA GLU A 757 -5.52 -8.16 -32.87
C GLU A 757 -6.05 -6.84 -32.26
N GLU A 758 -5.28 -6.17 -31.42
CA GLU A 758 -5.65 -4.93 -30.73
C GLU A 758 -4.95 -3.69 -31.31
N VAL A 759 -3.92 -3.88 -32.13
CA VAL A 759 -3.22 -2.77 -32.82
C VAL A 759 -4.10 -2.27 -33.95
N ARG A 760 -4.63 -1.04 -33.85
CA ARG A 760 -5.44 -0.36 -34.86
C ARG A 760 -4.59 0.52 -35.77
#